data_c4e6b2893ba9b4f952bcaaeca35e733e
#
_entry.id   c4e6b2893ba9b4f952bcaaeca35e733e
#
_cell.length_a   1.000
_cell.length_b   1.000
_cell.length_c   1.000
_cell.angle_alpha   90.00
_cell.angle_beta   90.00
_cell.angle_gamma   90.00
#
_symmetry.space_group_name_H-M   'P 1'
#
loop_
_entity.id
_entity.type
_entity.pdbx_description
1 polymer ?
#
loop_
_entity_poly.entity_id
_entity_poly.type
_entity_poly.pdbx_seq_one_letter_code
_entity_poly.pdbx_strand_id
1 'polypeptide(L)'
;MTKPASRLSILSLSLLAVSAAFASDEPQVRETAELEAITVTASADASKGGLIPAFKGGQVARGSRVGILGNKKNLESPFSNTAYTNRLIQDKHARSVGDVLQNDPTVRVARGYGNFQEAYFIRGFAAESDDTMYNGLYGILPRQYIATELFERVEVQRGASAFLNGMAPGGNNIGGTVSVLPKRASNEGLNRLTANYGAGKRGGLAADVARRFGQNQEFGVRVNAAHHNGKTAIDDEKSKLSLVNIGLDWRNENARLSADLGWQDNKLKATRTNVTLSGLTAVPAAPDASSNWAQPWTYSNERDWFGTMRGEYDFNDNLTAYAAYGFRRSKENNSLANLTVRNVNGDGSIYRFDNARKDKIDTGEIGLRGKFNTGAVGHEWTAAANRFQSSRKNAYIMDWGNQYTTNLYNPSRYPQPAAADPLYSGNDMGNPAVTGKTRLTSFALGDTFSLWDKRLQFMLGARWQQVHNKAYAYNTGAQTENYKKSRLSPAAGAVYRITPNWSVYGNYIESLGQGAIAGSTASINGRAYAVSNAGESLKPFVSKQKEIGTKYEAGGFGAGLTLFHTDKPRSLYVVENNTARLTSEGKDRHQGAEITVYGEVAPGVKLLGGVTLLDAKQKSTGSSSTDGKRTIGAAKTQANIGLEWEVPKVQGLAFDGRMVYTGSSYADAANTLKVGGWTRFDIGARYHTQIGRHEATFRARLDNVANKKYWASVGGYPNSGYLNAGAPRSFTLSASVDF
;
A
#
# COMPACT_ATOMS: atom_id res chain seq x y z
N MET A 1 -0.37 49.24 23.30
CA MET A 1 -0.54 49.28 21.84
C MET A 1 -0.94 47.88 21.38
N THR A 2 -2.10 47.81 20.86
CA THR A 2 -2.99 46.65 20.64
C THR A 2 -2.52 45.66 19.58
N LYS A 3 -2.53 44.36 19.93
CA LYS A 3 -2.41 43.24 18.98
C LYS A 3 -3.70 43.10 18.17
N PRO A 4 -3.63 42.78 16.88
CA PRO A 4 -4.83 42.39 16.15
C PRO A 4 -5.10 40.88 16.30
N ALA A 5 -6.33 40.56 16.64
CA ALA A 5 -6.90 39.23 16.75
C ALA A 5 -7.03 38.59 15.37
N SER A 6 -6.57 37.33 15.25
CA SER A 6 -6.79 36.48 14.11
C SER A 6 -8.24 36.02 14.05
N ARG A 7 -8.94 36.39 13.00
CA ARG A 7 -10.27 35.85 12.68
C ARG A 7 -10.18 34.38 12.27
N LEU A 8 -10.65 33.50 13.14
CA LEU A 8 -11.08 32.14 12.76
C LEU A 8 -12.42 32.27 12.05
N SER A 9 -12.47 32.01 10.76
CA SER A 9 -13.69 31.88 10.01
C SER A 9 -14.38 30.57 10.36
N ILE A 10 -15.56 30.72 10.93
CA ILE A 10 -16.56 29.69 11.23
C ILE A 10 -17.09 29.11 9.91
N LEU A 11 -16.67 27.92 9.56
CA LEU A 11 -17.25 27.08 8.50
C LEU A 11 -17.36 25.63 8.97
N SER A 12 -17.94 25.43 10.14
CA SER A 12 -18.09 24.11 10.73
C SER A 12 -19.32 24.06 11.64
N LEU A 13 -20.52 24.30 11.10
CA LEU A 13 -21.77 23.95 11.82
C LEU A 13 -23.02 23.96 10.91
N SER A 14 -22.99 23.31 9.76
CA SER A 14 -24.19 23.14 8.94
C SER A 14 -24.43 21.72 8.39
N LEU A 15 -23.82 20.70 8.96
CA LEU A 15 -24.02 19.29 8.57
C LEU A 15 -24.73 18.44 9.65
N LEU A 16 -25.30 19.04 10.67
CA LEU A 16 -25.97 18.33 11.78
C LEU A 16 -27.48 18.62 11.92
N ALA A 17 -28.10 19.19 10.90
CA ALA A 17 -29.50 19.56 10.95
C ALA A 17 -30.34 19.03 9.77
N VAL A 18 -30.17 17.77 9.33
CA VAL A 18 -31.05 17.11 8.35
C VAL A 18 -31.51 15.73 8.82
N SER A 19 -31.69 15.51 10.09
CA SER A 19 -32.19 14.22 10.61
C SER A 19 -33.47 14.33 11.48
N ALA A 20 -34.31 15.33 11.26
CA ALA A 20 -35.56 15.43 12.01
C ALA A 20 -36.72 15.99 11.16
N ALA A 21 -37.09 15.31 10.08
CA ALA A 21 -38.39 15.52 9.43
C ALA A 21 -38.66 14.41 8.39
N PHE A 22 -38.98 13.20 8.83
CA PHE A 22 -39.78 12.23 8.06
C PHE A 22 -40.18 11.10 9.01
N ALA A 23 -41.19 11.40 9.81
CA ALA A 23 -41.96 10.38 10.52
C ALA A 23 -43.44 10.71 10.25
N SER A 24 -44.01 10.07 9.23
CA SER A 24 -45.42 9.70 9.19
C SER A 24 -45.78 9.04 7.85
N ASP A 25 -46.55 7.98 7.98
CA ASP A 25 -47.26 7.18 6.98
C ASP A 25 -46.49 5.96 6.40
N GLU A 26 -46.77 4.81 7.01
CA GLU A 26 -46.59 3.49 6.42
C GLU A 26 -47.62 3.26 5.28
N PRO A 27 -47.17 2.83 4.11
CA PRO A 27 -47.87 1.84 3.33
C PRO A 27 -47.22 0.49 3.51
N GLN A 28 -48.01 -0.50 3.90
CA GLN A 28 -47.65 -1.92 3.85
C GLN A 28 -47.16 -2.27 2.46
N VAL A 29 -45.83 -2.36 2.28
CA VAL A 29 -45.24 -2.96 1.11
C VAL A 29 -44.97 -4.42 1.45
N ARG A 30 -45.63 -5.32 0.71
CA ARG A 30 -45.28 -6.75 0.68
C ARG A 30 -43.79 -6.87 0.53
N GLU A 31 -43.13 -7.53 1.51
CA GLU A 31 -41.79 -8.06 1.39
C GLU A 31 -41.79 -9.05 0.22
N THR A 32 -41.37 -8.62 -0.95
CA THR A 32 -40.69 -9.50 -1.87
C THR A 32 -39.33 -9.76 -1.23
N ALA A 33 -39.19 -10.91 -0.59
CA ALA A 33 -37.90 -11.44 -0.20
C ALA A 33 -37.05 -11.54 -1.48
N GLU A 34 -36.25 -10.52 -1.80
CA GLU A 34 -35.05 -10.71 -2.57
C GLU A 34 -34.17 -11.62 -1.73
N LEU A 35 -34.20 -12.91 -2.04
CA LEU A 35 -33.15 -13.86 -1.68
C LEU A 35 -31.85 -13.22 -2.20
N GLU A 36 -31.09 -12.54 -1.32
CA GLU A 36 -29.69 -12.25 -1.59
C GLU A 36 -29.07 -13.59 -1.98
N ALA A 37 -28.75 -13.74 -3.25
CA ALA A 37 -28.00 -14.89 -3.72
C ALA A 37 -26.73 -14.92 -2.87
N ILE A 38 -26.67 -15.85 -1.93
CA ILE A 38 -25.46 -16.13 -1.18
C ILE A 38 -24.50 -16.74 -2.20
N THR A 39 -23.80 -15.88 -2.92
CA THR A 39 -22.69 -16.29 -3.75
C THR A 39 -21.61 -16.76 -2.80
N VAL A 40 -21.53 -18.06 -2.55
CA VAL A 40 -20.43 -18.67 -1.81
C VAL A 40 -19.20 -18.56 -2.71
N THR A 41 -18.58 -17.39 -2.71
CA THR A 41 -17.28 -17.22 -3.34
C THR A 41 -16.26 -18.06 -2.58
N ALA A 42 -15.53 -18.89 -3.31
CA ALA A 42 -14.44 -19.66 -2.72
C ALA A 42 -13.48 -18.68 -2.01
N SER A 43 -13.05 -19.03 -0.82
CA SER A 43 -12.17 -18.15 -0.03
C SER A 43 -10.78 -18.09 -0.64
N ALA A 44 -10.27 -16.89 -0.86
CA ALA A 44 -8.89 -16.67 -1.29
C ALA A 44 -7.86 -17.10 -0.24
N ASP A 45 -8.25 -17.13 1.03
CA ASP A 45 -7.39 -17.51 2.16
C ASP A 45 -7.68 -18.95 2.66
N ALA A 46 -8.49 -19.72 1.94
CA ALA A 46 -8.95 -21.05 2.30
C ALA A 46 -9.68 -21.11 3.66
N SER A 47 -10.23 -20.01 4.17
CA SER A 47 -10.97 -20.02 5.44
C SER A 47 -12.38 -20.61 5.28
N LYS A 48 -12.91 -21.23 6.35
CA LYS A 48 -14.24 -21.88 6.38
C LYS A 48 -15.37 -20.92 5.96
N GLY A 49 -15.29 -19.65 6.36
CA GLY A 49 -16.30 -18.65 6.05
C GLY A 49 -16.15 -17.93 4.70
N GLY A 50 -15.11 -18.26 3.91
CA GLY A 50 -14.83 -17.55 2.67
C GLY A 50 -14.39 -16.10 2.88
N LEU A 51 -14.34 -15.33 1.80
CA LEU A 51 -14.12 -13.88 1.86
C LEU A 51 -15.33 -13.21 2.47
N ILE A 52 -15.08 -12.19 3.31
CA ILE A 52 -16.16 -11.35 3.85
C ILE A 52 -16.87 -10.67 2.68
N PRO A 53 -18.23 -10.72 2.61
CA PRO A 53 -18.99 -10.18 1.50
C PRO A 53 -18.73 -8.69 1.26
N ALA A 54 -18.97 -8.23 0.03
CA ALA A 54 -18.96 -6.82 -0.28
C ALA A 54 -20.06 -6.09 0.52
N PHE A 55 -19.78 -4.84 0.90
CA PHE A 55 -20.76 -3.94 1.46
C PHE A 55 -21.70 -3.44 0.36
N LYS A 56 -22.88 -2.97 0.71
CA LYS A 56 -23.86 -2.42 -0.24
C LYS A 56 -23.19 -1.35 -1.12
N GLY A 57 -23.41 -1.42 -2.43
CA GLY A 57 -22.67 -0.62 -3.42
C GLY A 57 -21.45 -1.35 -4.04
N GLY A 58 -20.94 -2.40 -3.41
CA GLY A 58 -19.94 -3.29 -4.01
C GLY A 58 -18.51 -2.76 -4.08
N GLN A 59 -18.23 -1.56 -3.57
CA GLN A 59 -16.90 -0.92 -3.68
C GLN A 59 -15.90 -1.36 -2.60
N VAL A 60 -16.40 -1.64 -1.40
CA VAL A 60 -15.62 -2.14 -0.25
C VAL A 60 -16.29 -3.38 0.34
N ALA A 61 -15.55 -4.15 1.14
CA ALA A 61 -16.10 -5.29 1.87
C ALA A 61 -16.53 -4.89 3.30
N ARG A 62 -17.42 -5.72 3.91
CA ARG A 62 -17.88 -5.57 5.31
C ARG A 62 -16.82 -5.89 6.36
N GLY A 63 -15.59 -6.14 5.93
CA GLY A 63 -14.47 -6.46 6.78
C GLY A 63 -13.25 -6.86 5.98
N SER A 64 -12.19 -7.26 6.66
CA SER A 64 -10.90 -7.58 6.08
C SER A 64 -10.19 -8.67 6.88
N ARG A 65 -9.07 -9.14 6.34
CA ARG A 65 -8.17 -10.00 7.07
C ARG A 65 -7.33 -9.18 8.06
N VAL A 66 -7.35 -9.56 9.34
CA VAL A 66 -6.63 -8.89 10.43
C VAL A 66 -5.46 -9.79 10.87
N GLY A 67 -4.49 -9.98 9.97
CA GLY A 67 -3.31 -10.81 10.20
C GLY A 67 -3.65 -12.20 10.74
N ILE A 68 -2.96 -12.62 11.80
CA ILE A 68 -3.17 -13.93 12.46
C ILE A 68 -4.56 -14.11 13.09
N LEU A 69 -5.28 -13.02 13.38
CA LEU A 69 -6.64 -13.09 13.91
C LEU A 69 -7.67 -13.55 12.87
N GLY A 70 -7.27 -13.68 11.60
CA GLY A 70 -8.13 -14.08 10.48
C GLY A 70 -9.09 -12.99 10.04
N ASN A 71 -10.18 -13.39 9.38
CA ASN A 71 -11.19 -12.48 8.86
C ASN A 71 -12.04 -11.91 10.00
N LYS A 72 -12.18 -10.58 10.03
CA LYS A 72 -13.02 -9.85 11.01
C LYS A 72 -13.90 -8.84 10.29
N LYS A 73 -15.17 -8.76 10.69
CA LYS A 73 -16.06 -7.68 10.25
C LYS A 73 -15.57 -6.33 10.76
N ASN A 74 -15.87 -5.25 10.03
CA ASN A 74 -15.43 -3.90 10.42
C ASN A 74 -15.87 -3.56 11.86
N LEU A 75 -17.15 -3.82 12.22
CA LEU A 75 -17.71 -3.50 13.52
C LEU A 75 -17.14 -4.35 14.67
N GLU A 76 -16.47 -5.46 14.37
CA GLU A 76 -15.90 -6.40 15.35
C GLU A 76 -14.38 -6.27 15.46
N SER A 77 -13.75 -5.44 14.61
CA SER A 77 -12.29 -5.26 14.60
C SER A 77 -11.88 -4.08 15.45
N PRO A 78 -10.93 -4.23 16.39
CA PRO A 78 -10.35 -3.10 17.12
C PRO A 78 -9.31 -2.31 16.32
N PHE A 79 -9.30 -2.43 14.99
CA PHE A 79 -8.36 -1.77 14.08
C PHE A 79 -9.09 -1.06 12.95
N SER A 80 -8.46 -0.01 12.41
CA SER A 80 -8.95 0.71 11.23
C SER A 80 -8.51 -0.01 9.96
N ASN A 81 -9.45 -0.63 9.25
CA ASN A 81 -9.21 -1.41 8.02
C ASN A 81 -10.19 -0.99 6.92
N THR A 82 -9.78 -1.16 5.67
CA THR A 82 -10.66 -1.09 4.51
C THR A 82 -10.23 -2.13 3.48
N ALA A 83 -11.18 -2.89 2.93
CA ALA A 83 -10.94 -3.87 1.88
C ALA A 83 -11.63 -3.42 0.59
N TYR A 84 -10.88 -3.03 -0.42
CA TYR A 84 -11.35 -2.63 -1.74
C TYR A 84 -11.59 -3.84 -2.62
N THR A 85 -12.74 -3.90 -3.29
CA THR A 85 -13.18 -5.07 -4.05
C THR A 85 -12.64 -5.09 -5.47
N ASN A 86 -12.69 -6.26 -6.12
CA ASN A 86 -12.40 -6.40 -7.54
C ASN A 86 -13.34 -5.54 -8.41
N ARG A 87 -14.61 -5.35 -8.00
CA ARG A 87 -15.52 -4.43 -8.68
C ARG A 87 -14.98 -3.00 -8.74
N LEU A 88 -14.52 -2.46 -7.61
CA LEU A 88 -13.88 -1.14 -7.58
C LEU A 88 -12.65 -1.07 -8.50
N ILE A 89 -11.80 -2.11 -8.46
CA ILE A 89 -10.60 -2.19 -9.30
C ILE A 89 -10.97 -2.05 -10.77
N GLN A 90 -11.98 -2.79 -11.22
CA GLN A 90 -12.45 -2.76 -12.61
C GLN A 90 -13.11 -1.42 -12.97
N ASP A 91 -14.04 -0.93 -12.14
CA ASP A 91 -14.82 0.28 -12.42
C ASP A 91 -13.94 1.55 -12.43
N LYS A 92 -12.84 1.56 -11.68
CA LYS A 92 -11.87 2.66 -11.67
C LYS A 92 -10.71 2.48 -12.66
N HIS A 93 -10.70 1.41 -13.46
CA HIS A 93 -9.59 1.07 -14.36
C HIS A 93 -8.23 1.09 -13.64
N ALA A 94 -8.22 0.68 -12.36
CA ALA A 94 -7.00 0.65 -11.58
C ALA A 94 -6.01 -0.35 -12.18
N ARG A 95 -4.82 0.09 -12.54
CA ARG A 95 -3.78 -0.72 -13.22
C ARG A 95 -2.76 -1.28 -12.26
N SER A 96 -2.51 -0.57 -11.15
CA SER A 96 -1.61 -1.00 -10.09
C SER A 96 -2.30 -0.91 -8.72
N VAL A 97 -1.69 -1.49 -7.70
CA VAL A 97 -2.15 -1.34 -6.30
C VAL A 97 -2.20 0.14 -5.92
N GLY A 98 -1.24 0.95 -6.35
CA GLY A 98 -1.26 2.40 -6.11
C GLY A 98 -2.49 3.10 -6.67
N ASP A 99 -3.00 2.68 -7.83
CA ASP A 99 -4.22 3.24 -8.41
C ASP A 99 -5.46 2.91 -7.56
N VAL A 100 -5.53 1.71 -6.98
CA VAL A 100 -6.61 1.33 -6.03
C VAL A 100 -6.54 2.19 -4.79
N LEU A 101 -5.33 2.35 -4.23
CA LEU A 101 -5.09 3.08 -2.99
C LEU A 101 -5.36 4.59 -3.11
N GLN A 102 -5.41 5.15 -4.33
CA GLN A 102 -5.85 6.53 -4.55
C GLN A 102 -7.31 6.79 -4.13
N ASN A 103 -8.10 5.77 -3.85
CA ASN A 103 -9.44 5.92 -3.30
C ASN A 103 -9.44 5.99 -1.76
N ASP A 104 -8.31 5.71 -1.12
CA ASP A 104 -8.16 5.78 0.34
C ASP A 104 -7.71 7.18 0.78
N PRO A 105 -8.45 7.85 1.70
CA PRO A 105 -8.08 9.19 2.16
C PRO A 105 -6.81 9.21 3.01
N THR A 106 -6.38 8.07 3.54
CA THR A 106 -5.20 7.95 4.41
C THR A 106 -3.93 7.61 3.66
N VAL A 107 -4.04 7.26 2.35
CA VAL A 107 -2.94 6.78 1.54
C VAL A 107 -2.62 7.76 0.41
N ARG A 108 -1.33 7.97 0.14
CA ARG A 108 -0.82 8.65 -1.07
C ARG A 108 0.28 7.81 -1.69
N VAL A 109 0.32 7.79 -3.02
CA VAL A 109 1.44 7.19 -3.74
C VAL A 109 2.67 8.07 -3.51
N ALA A 110 3.72 7.50 -2.93
CA ALA A 110 4.98 8.17 -2.65
C ALA A 110 5.92 8.13 -3.85
N ARG A 111 5.98 6.99 -4.52
CA ARG A 111 6.70 6.77 -5.78
C ARG A 111 5.84 5.92 -6.71
N GLY A 112 5.80 6.27 -7.98
CA GLY A 112 5.25 5.41 -9.02
C GLY A 112 6.29 4.43 -9.56
N TYR A 113 5.83 3.48 -10.36
CA TYR A 113 6.69 2.58 -11.10
C TYR A 113 7.63 3.36 -12.06
N GLY A 114 8.76 2.75 -12.40
CA GLY A 114 9.85 3.45 -13.12
C GLY A 114 10.87 4.12 -12.20
N ASN A 115 10.61 4.10 -10.88
CA ASN A 115 11.50 4.59 -9.83
C ASN A 115 11.95 3.44 -8.90
N PHE A 116 12.32 2.31 -9.46
CA PHE A 116 12.74 1.07 -8.83
C PHE A 116 11.65 0.28 -8.09
N GLN A 117 10.66 0.92 -7.49
CA GLN A 117 9.55 0.27 -6.82
C GLN A 117 8.41 1.25 -6.57
N GLU A 118 7.21 0.74 -6.50
CA GLU A 118 6.07 1.47 -5.97
C GLU A 118 6.23 1.69 -4.46
N ALA A 119 5.85 2.87 -3.96
CA ALA A 119 5.83 3.15 -2.54
C ALA A 119 4.64 4.04 -2.20
N TYR A 120 4.18 3.94 -0.96
CA TYR A 120 3.00 4.63 -0.47
C TYR A 120 3.33 5.38 0.81
N PHE A 121 2.64 6.50 1.05
CA PHE A 121 2.55 7.10 2.38
C PHE A 121 1.23 6.68 3.02
N ILE A 122 1.30 6.06 4.20
CA ILE A 122 0.16 5.73 5.04
C ILE A 122 0.36 6.45 6.37
N ARG A 123 -0.55 7.34 6.75
CA ARG A 123 -0.39 8.18 7.96
C ARG A 123 0.94 8.95 7.98
N GLY A 124 1.46 9.32 6.79
CA GLY A 124 2.73 10.04 6.64
C GLY A 124 4.00 9.18 6.75
N PHE A 125 3.90 7.88 6.99
CA PHE A 125 5.02 6.95 6.95
C PHE A 125 5.11 6.27 5.59
N ALA A 126 6.32 6.12 5.05
CA ALA A 126 6.53 5.40 3.81
C ALA A 126 6.37 3.89 4.02
N ALA A 127 5.67 3.25 3.09
CA ALA A 127 5.57 1.80 2.95
C ALA A 127 5.95 1.43 1.51
N GLU A 128 6.83 0.47 1.35
CA GLU A 128 7.33 0.05 0.04
C GLU A 128 6.57 -1.18 -0.48
N SER A 129 6.59 -1.40 -1.79
CA SER A 129 5.97 -2.58 -2.40
C SER A 129 6.52 -3.90 -1.86
N ASP A 130 7.79 -3.96 -1.44
CA ASP A 130 8.39 -5.12 -0.77
C ASP A 130 7.71 -5.46 0.57
N ASP A 131 7.04 -4.48 1.19
CA ASP A 131 6.28 -4.61 2.44
C ASP A 131 4.78 -4.91 2.19
N THR A 132 4.38 -5.12 0.94
CA THR A 132 3.01 -5.57 0.59
C THR A 132 2.86 -7.07 0.84
N MET A 133 1.74 -7.44 1.43
CA MET A 133 1.41 -8.84 1.69
C MET A 133 0.59 -9.43 0.54
N TYR A 134 0.84 -10.68 0.20
CA TYR A 134 0.02 -11.47 -0.71
C TYR A 134 -0.46 -12.74 0.00
N ASN A 135 -1.77 -12.89 0.09
CA ASN A 135 -2.41 -14.00 0.80
C ASN A 135 -1.86 -14.23 2.22
N GLY A 136 -1.51 -13.14 2.92
CA GLY A 136 -0.98 -13.15 4.30
C GLY A 136 0.53 -13.30 4.43
N LEU A 137 1.29 -13.32 3.33
CA LEU A 137 2.74 -13.47 3.33
C LEU A 137 3.43 -12.25 2.70
N TYR A 138 4.52 -11.77 3.32
CA TYR A 138 5.30 -10.63 2.82
C TYR A 138 6.20 -10.98 1.64
N GLY A 139 6.44 -9.98 0.77
CA GLY A 139 7.51 -9.98 -0.22
C GLY A 139 7.29 -10.90 -1.43
N ILE A 140 6.07 -11.40 -1.66
CA ILE A 140 5.76 -12.37 -2.73
C ILE A 140 5.51 -11.69 -4.08
N LEU A 141 4.98 -10.48 -4.08
CA LEU A 141 4.58 -9.79 -5.31
C LEU A 141 5.77 -9.11 -6.00
N PRO A 142 5.67 -8.85 -7.32
CA PRO A 142 6.61 -8.01 -8.05
C PRO A 142 6.88 -6.68 -7.34
N ARG A 143 8.09 -6.16 -7.46
CA ARG A 143 8.52 -5.01 -6.67
C ARG A 143 8.26 -3.67 -7.38
N GLN A 144 8.54 -3.59 -8.68
CA GLN A 144 8.43 -2.35 -9.42
C GLN A 144 7.00 -2.01 -9.80
N TYR A 145 6.20 -3.02 -10.11
CA TYR A 145 4.81 -2.85 -10.57
C TYR A 145 3.96 -4.05 -10.16
N ILE A 146 2.89 -3.78 -9.44
CA ILE A 146 1.96 -4.83 -8.96
C ILE A 146 0.65 -4.69 -9.73
N ALA A 147 0.46 -5.57 -10.73
CA ALA A 147 -0.72 -5.57 -11.61
C ALA A 147 -1.98 -6.01 -10.87
N THR A 148 -3.09 -5.31 -11.10
CA THR A 148 -4.36 -5.52 -10.39
C THR A 148 -5.21 -6.66 -10.92
N GLU A 149 -4.93 -7.15 -12.13
CA GLU A 149 -5.64 -8.28 -12.74
C GLU A 149 -5.60 -9.55 -11.88
N LEU A 150 -4.62 -9.63 -10.98
CA LEU A 150 -4.37 -10.77 -10.09
C LEU A 150 -5.29 -10.82 -8.86
N PHE A 151 -5.98 -9.72 -8.50
CA PHE A 151 -6.53 -9.55 -7.15
C PHE A 151 -8.05 -9.54 -7.09
N GLU A 152 -8.56 -10.21 -6.05
CA GLU A 152 -9.94 -10.13 -5.61
C GLU A 152 -10.15 -8.96 -4.63
N ARG A 153 -9.14 -8.69 -3.77
CA ARG A 153 -9.18 -7.64 -2.76
C ARG A 153 -7.84 -6.91 -2.68
N VAL A 154 -7.90 -5.62 -2.44
CA VAL A 154 -6.78 -4.81 -1.94
C VAL A 154 -7.20 -4.26 -0.60
N GLU A 155 -6.49 -4.65 0.46
CA GLU A 155 -6.82 -4.33 1.84
C GLU A 155 -5.78 -3.37 2.42
N VAL A 156 -6.24 -2.37 3.14
CA VAL A 156 -5.39 -1.44 3.91
C VAL A 156 -5.72 -1.63 5.38
N GLN A 157 -4.74 -2.08 6.13
CA GLN A 157 -4.76 -2.05 7.59
C GLN A 157 -3.95 -0.84 8.02
N ARG A 158 -4.58 0.15 8.66
CA ARG A 158 -3.93 1.39 9.09
C ARG A 158 -3.28 1.21 10.43
N GLY A 159 -2.08 1.80 10.55
CA GLY A 159 -1.30 1.77 11.77
C GLY A 159 -0.34 0.60 11.92
N ALA A 160 0.36 0.56 13.04
CA ALA A 160 1.33 -0.47 13.39
C ALA A 160 0.72 -1.88 13.38
N SER A 161 1.48 -2.90 13.02
CA SER A 161 0.93 -4.25 12.83
C SER A 161 1.89 -5.38 13.21
N ALA A 162 2.93 -5.10 14.01
CA ALA A 162 3.95 -6.12 14.30
C ALA A 162 3.41 -7.37 15.00
N PHE A 163 2.39 -7.23 15.85
CA PHE A 163 1.71 -8.40 16.44
C PHE A 163 0.91 -9.17 15.38
N LEU A 164 0.15 -8.48 14.54
CA LEU A 164 -0.79 -9.08 13.59
C LEU A 164 -0.08 -9.79 12.43
N ASN A 165 0.89 -9.11 11.82
CA ASN A 165 1.51 -9.51 10.56
C ASN A 165 3.00 -9.86 10.69
N GLY A 166 3.61 -9.62 11.85
CA GLY A 166 5.06 -9.65 12.01
C GLY A 166 5.73 -8.40 11.48
N MET A 167 7.05 -8.35 11.59
CA MET A 167 7.87 -7.28 11.02
C MET A 167 7.87 -7.37 9.49
N ALA A 168 7.63 -6.26 8.81
CA ALA A 168 7.79 -6.17 7.37
C ALA A 168 9.27 -6.27 6.95
N PRO A 169 9.60 -6.88 5.80
CA PRO A 169 10.98 -7.06 5.35
C PRO A 169 11.77 -5.75 5.20
N GLY A 170 11.12 -4.67 4.75
CA GLY A 170 11.70 -3.32 4.68
C GLY A 170 11.68 -2.57 6.00
N GLY A 171 10.98 -3.08 7.02
CA GLY A 171 10.84 -2.44 8.34
C GLY A 171 9.93 -1.21 8.36
N ASN A 172 9.08 -1.02 7.34
CA ASN A 172 8.36 0.23 7.09
C ASN A 172 6.84 0.15 7.32
N ASN A 173 6.31 -0.89 7.96
CA ASN A 173 4.87 -1.03 8.23
C ASN A 173 4.40 -0.25 9.48
N ILE A 174 4.95 0.95 9.71
CA ILE A 174 4.63 1.79 10.87
C ILE A 174 3.27 2.46 10.69
N GLY A 175 3.02 3.01 9.51
CA GLY A 175 1.78 3.72 9.17
C GLY A 175 0.64 2.80 8.75
N GLY A 176 0.96 1.59 8.30
CA GLY A 176 -0.01 0.60 7.87
C GLY A 176 0.59 -0.50 7.00
N THR A 177 -0.23 -1.49 6.71
CA THR A 177 0.10 -2.63 5.85
C THR A 177 -0.90 -2.71 4.71
N VAL A 178 -0.41 -2.86 3.49
CA VAL A 178 -1.22 -3.20 2.32
C VAL A 178 -1.17 -4.71 2.14
N SER A 179 -2.34 -5.34 2.05
CA SER A 179 -2.49 -6.76 1.78
C SER A 179 -3.37 -6.97 0.56
N VAL A 180 -3.03 -7.92 -0.28
CA VAL A 180 -3.83 -8.27 -1.45
C VAL A 180 -4.20 -9.75 -1.42
N LEU A 181 -5.41 -10.04 -1.85
CA LEU A 181 -5.94 -11.40 -1.88
C LEU A 181 -6.11 -11.86 -3.33
N PRO A 182 -5.66 -13.07 -3.66
CA PRO A 182 -5.80 -13.62 -5.01
C PRO A 182 -7.26 -13.95 -5.33
N LYS A 183 -7.56 -14.01 -6.61
CA LYS A 183 -8.85 -14.48 -7.14
C LYS A 183 -8.96 -16.00 -7.00
N ARG A 184 -10.19 -16.49 -6.72
CA ARG A 184 -10.54 -17.91 -6.69
C ARG A 184 -11.76 -18.20 -7.59
N ALA A 185 -11.92 -19.44 -7.99
CA ALA A 185 -13.08 -19.85 -8.76
C ALA A 185 -14.35 -19.78 -7.91
N SER A 186 -15.39 -19.09 -8.41
CA SER A 186 -16.75 -19.12 -7.88
C SER A 186 -17.47 -20.40 -8.33
N ASN A 187 -18.58 -20.74 -7.68
CA ASN A 187 -19.38 -21.90 -8.05
C ASN A 187 -20.02 -21.76 -9.44
N GLU A 188 -20.34 -20.55 -9.85
CA GLU A 188 -21.01 -20.27 -11.15
C GLU A 188 -20.05 -20.34 -12.34
N GLY A 189 -18.74 -20.39 -12.09
CA GLY A 189 -17.77 -20.28 -13.15
C GLY A 189 -17.64 -18.85 -13.70
N LEU A 190 -16.70 -18.63 -14.59
CA LEU A 190 -16.48 -17.33 -15.25
C LEU A 190 -15.71 -17.56 -16.55
N ASN A 191 -16.13 -16.89 -17.61
CA ASN A 191 -15.31 -16.67 -18.81
C ASN A 191 -15.39 -15.21 -19.16
N ARG A 192 -14.41 -14.41 -18.75
CA ARG A 192 -14.37 -12.99 -19.05
C ARG A 192 -13.20 -12.66 -19.96
N LEU A 193 -13.49 -11.97 -21.05
CA LEU A 193 -12.49 -11.32 -21.88
C LEU A 193 -12.66 -9.81 -21.76
N THR A 194 -11.56 -9.09 -21.53
CA THR A 194 -11.54 -7.64 -21.44
C THR A 194 -10.55 -7.06 -22.45
N ALA A 195 -11.02 -6.16 -23.30
CA ALA A 195 -10.17 -5.31 -24.13
C ALA A 195 -10.11 -3.91 -23.53
N ASN A 196 -8.94 -3.27 -23.57
CA ASN A 196 -8.78 -1.90 -23.13
C ASN A 196 -7.90 -1.10 -24.10
N TYR A 197 -8.14 0.22 -24.13
CA TYR A 197 -7.37 1.17 -24.94
C TYR A 197 -7.37 2.54 -24.25
N GLY A 198 -6.23 3.21 -24.29
CA GLY A 198 -6.15 4.57 -23.76
C GLY A 198 -4.75 4.94 -23.29
N ALA A 199 -4.69 5.93 -22.39
CA ALA A 199 -3.46 6.41 -21.76
C ALA A 199 -2.32 6.64 -22.77
N GLY A 200 -2.58 7.41 -23.84
CA GLY A 200 -1.57 7.81 -24.84
C GLY A 200 -1.42 6.91 -26.07
N LYS A 201 -2.13 5.83 -26.24
CA LYS A 201 -2.13 4.79 -27.30
C LYS A 201 -1.59 3.44 -26.79
N ARG A 202 -2.00 3.05 -25.59
CA ARG A 202 -1.73 1.74 -25.02
C ARG A 202 -2.97 0.86 -25.14
N GLY A 203 -2.83 -0.26 -25.82
CA GLY A 203 -3.87 -1.28 -25.94
C GLY A 203 -3.58 -2.48 -25.04
N GLY A 204 -4.61 -3.24 -24.72
CA GLY A 204 -4.45 -4.45 -23.94
C GLY A 204 -5.62 -5.40 -24.01
N LEU A 205 -5.33 -6.66 -23.72
CA LEU A 205 -6.30 -7.74 -23.57
C LEU A 205 -6.04 -8.45 -22.24
N ALA A 206 -7.12 -8.83 -21.57
CA ALA A 206 -7.07 -9.63 -20.35
C ALA A 206 -8.15 -10.72 -20.39
N ALA A 207 -7.79 -11.90 -19.91
CA ALA A 207 -8.71 -13.04 -19.75
C ALA A 207 -8.77 -13.45 -18.29
N ASP A 208 -9.98 -13.76 -17.82
CA ASP A 208 -10.25 -14.26 -16.48
C ASP A 208 -11.21 -15.45 -16.61
N VAL A 209 -10.68 -16.64 -16.43
CA VAL A 209 -11.43 -17.90 -16.63
C VAL A 209 -11.42 -18.68 -15.33
N ALA A 210 -12.60 -19.07 -14.88
CA ALA A 210 -12.77 -19.83 -13.64
C ALA A 210 -13.73 -21.00 -13.83
N ARG A 211 -13.40 -22.15 -13.24
CA ARG A 211 -14.25 -23.36 -13.23
C ARG A 211 -14.08 -24.10 -11.91
N ARG A 212 -15.16 -24.74 -11.52
CA ARG A 212 -15.13 -25.73 -10.45
C ARG A 212 -15.52 -27.11 -10.97
N PHE A 213 -14.91 -28.12 -10.37
CA PHE A 213 -15.05 -29.53 -10.76
C PHE A 213 -15.33 -30.38 -9.51
N GLY A 214 -15.79 -31.64 -9.76
CA GLY A 214 -16.18 -32.59 -8.72
C GLY A 214 -17.68 -32.54 -8.43
N GLN A 215 -18.20 -33.60 -7.80
CA GLN A 215 -19.64 -33.72 -7.50
C GLN A 215 -20.14 -32.58 -6.59
N ASN A 216 -19.29 -32.11 -5.66
CA ASN A 216 -19.60 -31.05 -4.73
C ASN A 216 -18.86 -29.75 -5.09
N GLN A 217 -18.38 -29.61 -6.34
CA GLN A 217 -17.58 -28.47 -6.80
C GLN A 217 -16.36 -28.20 -5.90
N GLU A 218 -15.73 -29.26 -5.41
CA GLU A 218 -14.63 -29.20 -4.45
C GLU A 218 -13.33 -28.66 -5.05
N PHE A 219 -13.07 -28.88 -6.35
CA PHE A 219 -11.85 -28.39 -7.04
C PHE A 219 -12.14 -27.11 -7.81
N GLY A 220 -11.40 -26.06 -7.54
CA GLY A 220 -11.45 -24.78 -8.25
C GLY A 220 -10.17 -24.52 -9.03
N VAL A 221 -10.33 -24.01 -10.26
CA VAL A 221 -9.23 -23.50 -11.10
C VAL A 221 -9.62 -22.13 -11.60
N ARG A 222 -8.72 -21.14 -11.45
CA ARG A 222 -8.88 -19.81 -12.03
C ARG A 222 -7.59 -19.38 -12.74
N VAL A 223 -7.72 -18.95 -13.97
CA VAL A 223 -6.61 -18.46 -14.79
C VAL A 223 -6.85 -17.00 -15.10
N ASN A 224 -5.88 -16.17 -14.77
CA ASN A 224 -5.84 -14.75 -15.15
C ASN A 224 -4.63 -14.54 -16.06
N ALA A 225 -4.86 -13.97 -17.23
CA ALA A 225 -3.80 -13.59 -18.15
C ALA A 225 -4.05 -12.19 -18.68
N ALA A 226 -3.00 -11.38 -18.84
CA ALA A 226 -3.13 -10.06 -19.45
C ALA A 226 -1.88 -9.69 -20.25
N HIS A 227 -2.12 -8.96 -21.34
CA HIS A 227 -1.07 -8.33 -22.13
C HIS A 227 -1.45 -6.90 -22.47
N HIS A 228 -0.59 -5.95 -22.11
CA HIS A 228 -0.74 -4.54 -22.40
C HIS A 228 0.51 -4.02 -23.08
N ASN A 229 0.37 -3.20 -24.13
CA ASN A 229 1.50 -2.63 -24.84
C ASN A 229 1.15 -1.28 -25.48
N GLY A 230 2.06 -0.33 -25.45
CA GLY A 230 1.93 0.94 -26.13
C GLY A 230 2.51 2.13 -25.38
N LYS A 231 2.23 3.33 -25.91
CA LYS A 231 2.63 4.59 -25.28
C LYS A 231 1.74 4.90 -24.09
N THR A 232 2.34 5.43 -23.03
CA THR A 232 1.58 5.99 -21.89
C THR A 232 1.15 7.44 -22.21
N ALA A 233 0.52 8.11 -21.27
CA ALA A 233 0.18 9.53 -21.41
C ALA A 233 1.37 10.47 -21.12
N ILE A 234 2.53 9.92 -20.76
CA ILE A 234 3.81 10.65 -20.63
C ILE A 234 4.52 10.60 -21.97
N ASP A 235 5.07 11.73 -22.40
CA ASP A 235 5.72 11.86 -23.70
C ASP A 235 6.87 10.85 -23.86
N ASP A 236 6.92 10.17 -25.01
CA ASP A 236 7.90 9.13 -25.37
C ASP A 236 7.93 7.88 -24.50
N GLU A 237 7.24 7.86 -23.36
CA GLU A 237 7.22 6.69 -22.49
C GLU A 237 6.38 5.55 -23.08
N LYS A 238 6.95 4.34 -23.05
CA LYS A 238 6.28 3.11 -23.47
C LYS A 238 6.25 2.10 -22.32
N SER A 239 5.13 1.40 -22.22
CA SER A 239 4.94 0.34 -21.22
C SER A 239 4.49 -0.93 -21.92
N LYS A 240 5.11 -2.06 -21.55
CA LYS A 240 4.69 -3.40 -21.97
C LYS A 240 4.62 -4.29 -20.74
N LEU A 241 3.43 -4.86 -20.48
CA LEU A 241 3.17 -5.79 -19.40
C LEU A 241 2.63 -7.10 -19.98
N SER A 242 3.15 -8.22 -19.51
CA SER A 242 2.56 -9.54 -19.73
C SER A 242 2.51 -10.26 -18.39
N LEU A 243 1.39 -10.89 -18.07
CA LEU A 243 1.23 -11.67 -16.86
C LEU A 243 0.33 -12.89 -17.09
N VAL A 244 0.59 -13.91 -16.31
CA VAL A 244 -0.27 -15.08 -16.15
C VAL A 244 -0.27 -15.49 -14.69
N ASN A 245 -1.44 -15.79 -14.14
CA ASN A 245 -1.57 -16.38 -12.81
C ASN A 245 -2.56 -17.54 -12.85
N ILE A 246 -2.20 -18.64 -12.21
CA ILE A 246 -3.05 -19.82 -12.04
C ILE A 246 -3.34 -19.94 -10.55
N GLY A 247 -4.61 -19.83 -10.19
CA GLY A 247 -5.12 -20.09 -8.85
C GLY A 247 -5.81 -21.44 -8.81
N LEU A 248 -5.42 -22.27 -7.85
CA LEU A 248 -5.99 -23.58 -7.60
C LEU A 248 -6.57 -23.59 -6.19
N ASP A 249 -7.69 -24.24 -6.00
CA ASP A 249 -8.21 -24.52 -4.68
C ASP A 249 -8.94 -25.88 -4.63
N TRP A 250 -8.87 -26.50 -3.46
CA TRP A 250 -9.62 -27.69 -3.13
C TRP A 250 -10.19 -27.56 -1.72
N ARG A 251 -11.41 -28.02 -1.54
CA ARG A 251 -12.11 -27.97 -0.26
C ARG A 251 -13.00 -29.17 -0.04
N ASN A 252 -13.06 -29.64 1.19
CA ASN A 252 -14.08 -30.53 1.70
C ASN A 252 -14.63 -30.00 3.04
N GLU A 253 -15.32 -30.81 3.79
CA GLU A 253 -15.91 -30.42 5.09
C GLU A 253 -14.87 -29.92 6.08
N ASN A 254 -13.70 -30.58 6.17
CA ASN A 254 -12.70 -30.33 7.20
C ASN A 254 -11.41 -29.68 6.66
N ALA A 255 -11.10 -29.81 5.37
CA ALA A 255 -9.83 -29.37 4.81
C ALA A 255 -10.02 -28.43 3.63
N ARG A 256 -9.13 -27.45 3.51
CA ARG A 256 -9.08 -26.48 2.43
C ARG A 256 -7.63 -26.26 2.03
N LEU A 257 -7.38 -26.38 0.74
CA LEU A 257 -6.06 -26.12 0.13
C LEU A 257 -6.21 -25.07 -0.94
N SER A 258 -5.24 -24.17 -1.05
CA SER A 258 -5.15 -23.22 -2.17
C SER A 258 -3.71 -23.04 -2.60
N ALA A 259 -3.50 -22.77 -3.88
CA ALA A 259 -2.20 -22.48 -4.45
C ALA A 259 -2.32 -21.42 -5.55
N ASP A 260 -1.30 -20.57 -5.67
CA ASP A 260 -1.14 -19.59 -6.73
C ASP A 260 0.22 -19.75 -7.36
N LEU A 261 0.28 -19.67 -8.67
CA LEU A 261 1.52 -19.57 -9.43
C LEU A 261 1.38 -18.44 -10.43
N GLY A 262 2.19 -17.40 -10.25
CA GLY A 262 2.18 -16.19 -11.06
C GLY A 262 3.50 -15.97 -11.78
N TRP A 263 3.40 -15.40 -12.97
CA TRP A 263 4.50 -14.87 -13.75
C TRP A 263 4.14 -13.48 -14.26
N GLN A 264 5.07 -12.52 -14.14
CA GLN A 264 4.92 -11.17 -14.67
C GLN A 264 6.21 -10.70 -15.34
N ASP A 265 6.09 -10.07 -16.51
CA ASP A 265 7.18 -9.39 -17.24
C ASP A 265 6.73 -7.96 -17.52
N ASN A 266 7.31 -6.98 -16.82
CA ASN A 266 7.02 -5.56 -16.96
C ASN A 266 8.23 -4.84 -17.55
N LYS A 267 8.00 -4.09 -18.63
CA LYS A 267 9.03 -3.34 -19.34
C LYS A 267 8.58 -1.90 -19.57
N LEU A 268 9.38 -0.97 -19.10
CA LEU A 268 9.22 0.45 -19.33
C LEU A 268 10.38 0.98 -20.16
N LYS A 269 10.08 1.79 -21.16
CA LYS A 269 11.07 2.50 -21.98
C LYS A 269 10.86 3.99 -21.85
N ALA A 270 11.96 4.74 -21.79
CA ALA A 270 11.97 6.18 -21.56
C ALA A 270 11.14 6.58 -20.33
N THR A 271 11.30 5.84 -19.22
CA THR A 271 10.50 6.03 -18.02
C THR A 271 10.99 7.24 -17.23
N ARG A 272 10.04 8.09 -16.85
CA ARG A 272 10.28 9.31 -16.10
C ARG A 272 10.68 9.00 -14.66
N THR A 273 11.88 9.41 -14.24
CA THR A 273 12.36 9.29 -12.87
C THR A 273 11.85 10.41 -11.96
N ASN A 274 11.99 10.26 -10.64
CA ASN A 274 11.83 11.36 -9.70
C ASN A 274 12.94 12.41 -9.89
N VAL A 275 12.67 13.63 -9.40
CA VAL A 275 13.56 14.79 -9.51
C VAL A 275 14.27 15.02 -8.18
N THR A 276 15.59 15.06 -8.21
CA THR A 276 16.43 15.45 -7.08
C THR A 276 16.59 16.96 -7.05
N LEU A 277 16.50 17.58 -5.86
CA LEU A 277 16.76 19.00 -5.64
C LEU A 277 18.14 19.18 -5.03
N SER A 278 18.93 20.13 -5.53
CA SER A 278 20.28 20.43 -5.04
C SER A 278 20.52 21.92 -4.97
N GLY A 279 20.82 22.46 -3.77
CA GLY A 279 21.19 23.85 -3.59
C GLY A 279 20.05 24.87 -3.76
N LEU A 280 18.79 24.44 -3.77
CA LEU A 280 17.66 25.33 -3.97
C LEU A 280 17.18 25.95 -2.65
N THR A 281 16.65 27.17 -2.77
CA THR A 281 15.93 27.87 -1.69
C THR A 281 14.40 27.82 -1.86
N ALA A 282 13.91 27.41 -3.02
CA ALA A 282 12.50 27.18 -3.32
C ALA A 282 12.32 25.99 -4.27
N VAL A 283 11.15 25.35 -4.20
CA VAL A 283 10.81 24.23 -5.08
C VAL A 283 10.40 24.79 -6.46
N PRO A 284 10.94 24.26 -7.59
CA PRO A 284 10.51 24.66 -8.93
C PRO A 284 9.04 24.33 -9.17
N ALA A 285 8.36 25.09 -10.00
CA ALA A 285 6.99 24.80 -10.40
C ALA A 285 6.91 23.41 -11.04
N ALA A 286 5.76 22.73 -10.91
CA ALA A 286 5.59 21.45 -11.58
C ALA A 286 5.58 21.68 -13.11
N PRO A 287 6.33 20.88 -13.89
CA PRO A 287 6.34 20.96 -15.34
C PRO A 287 4.98 20.52 -15.92
N ASP A 288 4.83 20.61 -17.25
CA ASP A 288 3.67 19.99 -17.91
C ASP A 288 3.55 18.53 -17.48
N ALA A 289 2.32 18.08 -17.20
CA ALA A 289 2.10 16.76 -16.62
C ALA A 289 2.54 15.63 -17.58
N SER A 290 2.54 15.84 -18.89
CA SER A 290 3.05 14.89 -19.89
C SER A 290 4.56 14.97 -20.10
N SER A 291 5.23 16.06 -19.65
CA SER A 291 6.67 16.26 -19.86
C SER A 291 7.50 15.07 -19.38
N ASN A 292 8.49 14.70 -20.16
CA ASN A 292 9.39 13.59 -19.87
C ASN A 292 10.86 14.01 -20.04
N TRP A 293 11.60 13.99 -18.96
CA TRP A 293 13.05 14.24 -18.93
C TRP A 293 13.90 12.98 -19.05
N ALA A 294 13.27 11.81 -19.13
CA ALA A 294 13.97 10.56 -19.38
C ALA A 294 14.59 10.57 -20.79
N GLN A 295 15.69 9.86 -20.96
CA GLN A 295 16.37 9.75 -22.25
C GLN A 295 15.78 8.59 -23.08
N PRO A 296 15.83 8.65 -24.43
CA PRO A 296 15.26 7.60 -25.29
C PRO A 296 15.86 6.20 -25.08
N TRP A 297 17.08 6.11 -24.56
CA TRP A 297 17.77 4.85 -24.28
C TRP A 297 17.44 4.25 -22.90
N THR A 298 16.75 5.01 -22.02
CA THR A 298 16.44 4.55 -20.66
C THR A 298 15.35 3.48 -20.63
N TYR A 299 15.45 2.60 -19.65
CA TYR A 299 14.47 1.55 -19.43
C TYR A 299 14.46 1.10 -17.97
N SER A 300 13.36 0.49 -17.56
CA SER A 300 13.19 -0.19 -16.28
C SER A 300 12.40 -1.49 -16.52
N ASN A 301 13.05 -2.62 -16.35
CA ASN A 301 12.49 -3.94 -16.64
C ASN A 301 12.53 -4.82 -15.41
N GLU A 302 11.42 -5.51 -15.17
CA GLU A 302 11.28 -6.48 -14.08
C GLU A 302 10.60 -7.74 -14.59
N ARG A 303 11.12 -8.90 -14.19
CA ARG A 303 10.49 -10.20 -14.43
C ARG A 303 10.48 -11.02 -13.17
N ASP A 304 9.29 -11.53 -12.84
CA ASP A 304 9.04 -12.27 -11.61
C ASP A 304 8.37 -13.61 -11.89
N TRP A 305 8.77 -14.60 -11.10
CA TRP A 305 8.01 -15.79 -10.77
C TRP A 305 7.68 -15.73 -9.28
N PHE A 306 6.42 -15.93 -8.96
CA PHE A 306 5.97 -15.90 -7.57
C PHE A 306 4.83 -16.89 -7.36
N GLY A 307 4.62 -17.27 -6.11
CA GLY A 307 3.52 -18.17 -5.79
C GLY A 307 3.30 -18.32 -4.30
N THR A 308 2.12 -18.81 -3.95
CA THR A 308 1.74 -19.15 -2.58
C THR A 308 1.02 -20.50 -2.54
N MET A 309 1.18 -21.20 -1.42
CA MET A 309 0.35 -22.34 -1.05
C MET A 309 -0.18 -22.09 0.35
N ARG A 310 -1.43 -22.47 0.59
CA ARG A 310 -2.07 -22.39 1.90
C ARG A 310 -2.99 -23.57 2.10
N GLY A 311 -2.91 -24.18 3.28
CA GLY A 311 -3.80 -25.23 3.73
C GLY A 311 -4.40 -24.91 5.10
N GLU A 312 -5.62 -25.30 5.31
CA GLU A 312 -6.31 -25.28 6.62
C GLU A 312 -6.99 -26.62 6.85
N TYR A 313 -6.96 -27.06 8.12
CA TYR A 313 -7.61 -28.28 8.56
C TYR A 313 -8.37 -28.04 9.86
N ASP A 314 -9.66 -28.29 9.86
CA ASP A 314 -10.52 -28.24 11.06
C ASP A 314 -10.49 -29.60 11.73
N PHE A 315 -9.87 -29.71 12.92
CA PHE A 315 -9.92 -30.92 13.72
C PHE A 315 -11.33 -31.13 14.30
N ASN A 316 -12.01 -30.04 14.54
CA ASN A 316 -13.39 -29.92 14.97
C ASN A 316 -13.86 -28.48 14.75
N ASP A 317 -15.10 -28.14 15.17
CA ASP A 317 -15.66 -26.79 15.01
C ASP A 317 -14.91 -25.70 15.81
N ASN A 318 -14.08 -26.11 16.76
CA ASN A 318 -13.39 -25.23 17.69
C ASN A 318 -11.88 -25.13 17.50
N LEU A 319 -11.27 -25.98 16.66
CA LEU A 319 -9.83 -26.01 16.45
C LEU A 319 -9.47 -26.18 14.97
N THR A 320 -8.79 -25.20 14.44
CA THR A 320 -8.24 -25.19 13.05
C THR A 320 -6.72 -25.05 13.09
N ALA A 321 -6.00 -25.89 12.36
CA ALA A 321 -4.60 -25.69 12.02
C ALA A 321 -4.48 -25.10 10.62
N TYR A 322 -3.46 -24.29 10.39
CA TYR A 322 -3.13 -23.79 9.04
C TYR A 322 -1.64 -23.74 8.81
N ALA A 323 -1.26 -23.85 7.53
CA ALA A 323 0.09 -23.64 7.05
C ALA A 323 0.06 -22.85 5.73
N ALA A 324 1.01 -21.95 5.56
CA ALA A 324 1.18 -21.19 4.34
C ALA A 324 2.66 -21.12 3.97
N TYR A 325 2.95 -21.19 2.67
CA TYR A 325 4.28 -21.00 2.10
C TYR A 325 4.17 -20.10 0.86
N GLY A 326 5.19 -19.28 0.62
CA GLY A 326 5.29 -18.44 -0.56
C GLY A 326 6.72 -18.20 -1.00
N PHE A 327 6.87 -17.91 -2.29
CA PHE A 327 8.17 -17.60 -2.89
C PHE A 327 8.08 -16.50 -3.94
N ARG A 328 9.20 -15.79 -4.14
CA ARG A 328 9.47 -14.92 -5.31
C ARG A 328 10.87 -15.13 -5.84
N ARG A 329 10.99 -15.10 -7.17
CA ARG A 329 12.25 -15.12 -7.91
C ARG A 329 12.19 -13.99 -8.93
N SER A 330 12.96 -12.93 -8.69
CA SER A 330 12.91 -11.68 -9.44
C SER A 330 14.21 -11.40 -10.18
N LYS A 331 14.09 -10.77 -11.36
CA LYS A 331 15.20 -10.17 -12.10
C LYS A 331 14.80 -8.77 -12.55
N GLU A 332 15.63 -7.80 -12.20
CA GLU A 332 15.48 -6.40 -12.60
C GLU A 332 16.71 -5.95 -13.37
N ASN A 333 16.49 -5.17 -14.43
CA ASN A 333 17.51 -4.44 -15.16
C ASN A 333 17.00 -3.05 -15.47
N ASN A 334 17.76 -2.05 -15.07
CA ASN A 334 17.41 -0.65 -15.22
C ASN A 334 18.57 0.11 -15.83
N SER A 335 18.27 1.05 -16.73
CA SER A 335 19.17 2.10 -17.19
C SER A 335 18.39 3.40 -17.16
N LEU A 336 18.76 4.31 -16.28
CA LEU A 336 18.00 5.52 -15.97
C LEU A 336 18.84 6.77 -16.20
N ALA A 337 18.16 7.88 -16.43
CA ALA A 337 18.74 9.22 -16.46
C ALA A 337 18.18 10.01 -15.27
N ASN A 338 18.89 9.99 -14.15
CA ASN A 338 18.46 10.64 -12.91
C ASN A 338 18.65 12.16 -13.02
N LEU A 339 17.56 12.92 -12.91
CA LEU A 339 17.56 14.38 -13.01
C LEU A 339 17.83 15.02 -11.65
N THR A 340 18.82 15.90 -11.60
CA THR A 340 19.07 16.83 -10.48
C THR A 340 18.83 18.25 -10.94
N VAL A 341 17.90 18.97 -10.31
CA VAL A 341 17.59 20.38 -10.55
C VAL A 341 18.30 21.25 -9.55
N ARG A 342 18.89 22.37 -10.04
CA ARG A 342 19.76 23.27 -9.27
C ARG A 342 19.24 24.69 -9.09
N ASN A 343 18.18 25.07 -9.79
CA ASN A 343 17.50 26.34 -9.63
C ASN A 343 16.01 26.26 -9.96
N VAL A 344 15.27 27.32 -9.64
CA VAL A 344 13.81 27.37 -9.84
C VAL A 344 13.39 27.47 -11.31
N ASN A 345 14.31 27.83 -12.21
CA ASN A 345 14.08 27.87 -13.65
C ASN A 345 14.20 26.47 -14.30
N GLY A 346 14.48 25.46 -13.47
CA GLY A 346 14.55 24.07 -13.91
C GLY A 346 15.89 23.62 -14.48
N ASP A 347 16.93 24.47 -14.44
CA ASP A 347 18.25 24.08 -14.92
C ASP A 347 18.85 23.02 -13.99
N GLY A 348 19.48 22.04 -14.60
CA GLY A 348 20.04 20.92 -13.89
C GLY A 348 20.90 20.02 -14.76
N SER A 349 21.11 18.82 -14.30
CA SER A 349 21.89 17.81 -15.00
C SER A 349 21.28 16.42 -14.84
N ILE A 350 21.59 15.57 -15.82
CA ILE A 350 21.31 14.13 -15.77
C ILE A 350 22.62 13.36 -15.81
N TYR A 351 22.61 12.17 -15.24
CA TYR A 351 23.68 11.19 -15.38
C TYR A 351 23.07 9.80 -15.62
N ARG A 352 23.83 8.93 -16.27
CA ARG A 352 23.43 7.54 -16.48
C ARG A 352 23.58 6.73 -15.19
N PHE A 353 22.55 5.98 -14.85
CA PHE A 353 22.56 5.03 -13.74
C PHE A 353 22.05 3.68 -14.24
N ASP A 354 22.87 2.66 -14.17
CA ASP A 354 22.50 1.29 -14.50
C ASP A 354 22.43 0.44 -13.24
N ASN A 355 21.46 -0.46 -13.19
CA ASN A 355 21.30 -1.39 -12.08
C ASN A 355 20.83 -2.77 -12.55
N ALA A 356 21.43 -3.81 -12.00
CA ALA A 356 20.99 -5.18 -12.15
C ALA A 356 20.74 -5.81 -10.77
N ARG A 357 19.54 -6.35 -10.57
CA ARG A 357 19.13 -6.94 -9.30
C ARG A 357 18.49 -8.31 -9.51
N LYS A 358 18.78 -9.26 -8.60
CA LYS A 358 18.12 -10.56 -8.53
C LYS A 358 17.72 -10.81 -7.08
N ASP A 359 16.45 -11.08 -6.84
CA ASP A 359 15.94 -11.42 -5.52
C ASP A 359 15.48 -12.87 -5.47
N LYS A 360 15.82 -13.53 -4.37
CA LYS A 360 15.27 -14.82 -3.97
C LYS A 360 14.61 -14.66 -2.61
N ILE A 361 13.29 -14.88 -2.56
CA ILE A 361 12.48 -14.79 -1.35
C ILE A 361 11.78 -16.11 -1.13
N ASP A 362 11.78 -16.57 0.13
CA ASP A 362 11.02 -17.72 0.64
C ASP A 362 10.42 -17.30 1.99
N THR A 363 9.13 -17.55 2.18
CA THR A 363 8.41 -17.16 3.40
C THR A 363 7.37 -18.20 3.75
N GLY A 364 7.07 -18.36 5.03
CA GLY A 364 6.04 -19.30 5.48
C GLY A 364 5.53 -18.99 6.87
N GLU A 365 4.32 -19.44 7.13
CA GLU A 365 3.62 -19.33 8.41
C GLU A 365 2.88 -20.63 8.71
N ILE A 366 2.93 -21.05 9.97
CA ILE A 366 2.08 -22.11 10.50
C ILE A 366 1.35 -21.57 11.73
N GLY A 367 0.13 -22.04 11.97
CA GLY A 367 -0.60 -21.61 13.14
C GLY A 367 -1.79 -22.47 13.50
N LEU A 368 -2.30 -22.18 14.67
CA LEU A 368 -3.50 -22.77 15.26
C LEU A 368 -4.47 -21.64 15.60
N ARG A 369 -5.74 -21.86 15.39
CA ARG A 369 -6.84 -21.01 15.85
C ARG A 369 -7.84 -21.87 16.60
N GLY A 370 -8.28 -21.37 17.73
CA GLY A 370 -9.21 -22.13 18.53
C GLY A 370 -10.25 -21.25 19.21
N LYS A 371 -11.33 -21.91 19.67
CA LYS A 371 -12.43 -21.28 20.41
C LYS A 371 -12.77 -22.15 21.58
N PHE A 372 -13.06 -21.54 22.74
CA PHE A 372 -13.61 -22.20 23.93
C PHE A 372 -14.34 -21.18 24.79
N ASN A 373 -15.05 -21.64 25.79
CA ASN A 373 -15.72 -20.77 26.76
C ASN A 373 -15.23 -21.07 28.18
N THR A 374 -15.07 -20.02 28.98
CA THR A 374 -14.84 -20.12 30.43
C THR A 374 -16.02 -19.44 31.13
N GLY A 375 -17.01 -20.23 31.50
CA GLY A 375 -18.29 -19.69 31.98
C GLY A 375 -18.97 -18.81 30.93
N ALA A 376 -19.21 -17.54 31.26
CA ALA A 376 -19.83 -16.56 30.34
C ALA A 376 -18.86 -15.88 29.41
N VAL A 377 -17.55 -16.18 29.49
CA VAL A 377 -16.52 -15.58 28.65
C VAL A 377 -16.20 -16.50 27.47
N GLY A 378 -16.41 -16.02 26.26
CA GLY A 378 -15.96 -16.68 25.04
C GLY A 378 -14.50 -16.31 24.71
N HIS A 379 -13.72 -17.27 24.26
CA HIS A 379 -12.32 -17.11 23.86
C HIS A 379 -12.15 -17.45 22.38
N GLU A 380 -11.48 -16.58 21.62
CA GLU A 380 -10.98 -16.85 20.27
C GLU A 380 -9.45 -16.65 20.28
N TRP A 381 -8.70 -17.75 20.44
CA TRP A 381 -7.26 -17.70 20.53
C TRP A 381 -6.56 -18.05 19.21
N THR A 382 -5.34 -17.54 19.05
CA THR A 382 -4.47 -17.83 17.90
C THR A 382 -3.04 -17.99 18.36
N ALA A 383 -2.33 -18.98 17.80
CA ALA A 383 -0.90 -19.15 17.93
C ALA A 383 -0.30 -19.29 16.53
N ALA A 384 0.79 -18.59 16.25
CA ALA A 384 1.41 -18.61 14.93
C ALA A 384 2.94 -18.56 15.03
N ALA A 385 3.62 -19.23 14.10
CA ALA A 385 5.04 -19.13 13.88
C ALA A 385 5.30 -18.79 12.42
N ASN A 386 6.14 -17.79 12.13
CA ASN A 386 6.50 -17.45 10.76
C ASN A 386 8.00 -17.29 10.56
N ARG A 387 8.40 -17.45 9.30
CA ARG A 387 9.78 -17.24 8.87
C ARG A 387 9.77 -16.63 7.47
N PHE A 388 10.50 -15.52 7.32
CA PHE A 388 10.82 -14.88 6.05
C PHE A 388 12.33 -14.97 5.81
N GLN A 389 12.73 -15.27 4.58
CA GLN A 389 14.12 -15.25 4.15
C GLN A 389 14.22 -14.58 2.78
N SER A 390 15.22 -13.71 2.63
CA SER A 390 15.57 -13.14 1.33
C SER A 390 17.08 -13.14 1.10
N SER A 391 17.45 -13.26 -0.17
CA SER A 391 18.81 -13.03 -0.66
C SER A 391 18.73 -12.09 -1.85
N ARG A 392 19.39 -10.94 -1.72
CA ARG A 392 19.48 -9.92 -2.75
C ARG A 392 20.86 -9.94 -3.37
N LYS A 393 20.91 -10.08 -4.68
CA LYS A 393 22.09 -9.83 -5.50
C LYS A 393 21.91 -8.51 -6.23
N ASN A 394 22.93 -7.65 -6.23
CA ASN A 394 22.84 -6.34 -6.86
C ASN A 394 24.17 -5.94 -7.49
N ALA A 395 24.07 -5.24 -8.62
CA ALA A 395 25.16 -4.55 -9.27
C ALA A 395 24.68 -3.18 -9.76
N TYR A 396 25.56 -2.21 -9.84
CA TYR A 396 25.25 -0.90 -10.36
C TYR A 396 26.46 -0.23 -11.02
N ILE A 397 26.19 0.69 -11.93
CA ILE A 397 27.14 1.67 -12.46
C ILE A 397 26.46 3.03 -12.37
N MET A 398 27.10 4.01 -11.73
CA MET A 398 26.66 5.38 -11.63
C MET A 398 27.68 6.27 -12.31
N ASP A 399 27.33 6.82 -13.48
CA ASP A 399 28.22 7.68 -14.28
C ASP A 399 28.21 9.13 -13.71
N TRP A 400 28.58 9.22 -12.42
CA TRP A 400 28.52 10.48 -11.69
C TRP A 400 29.50 11.53 -12.20
N GLY A 401 30.63 11.10 -12.76
CA GLY A 401 31.66 11.96 -13.34
C GLY A 401 31.22 12.65 -14.64
N ASN A 402 30.29 12.03 -15.41
CA ASN A 402 29.80 12.54 -16.69
C ASN A 402 28.35 13.01 -16.56
N GLN A 403 28.17 14.28 -16.20
CA GLN A 403 26.85 14.88 -16.09
C GLN A 403 26.54 15.71 -17.34
N TYR A 404 25.34 15.56 -17.88
CA TYR A 404 24.84 16.26 -19.05
C TYR A 404 23.85 17.33 -18.62
N THR A 405 24.05 18.55 -19.08
CA THR A 405 23.16 19.68 -18.76
C THR A 405 21.79 19.49 -19.38
N THR A 406 20.74 19.80 -18.65
CA THR A 406 19.37 19.73 -19.12
C THR A 406 18.48 20.71 -18.36
N ASN A 407 17.23 20.84 -18.77
CA ASN A 407 16.26 21.66 -18.05
C ASN A 407 14.97 20.86 -17.83
N LEU A 408 14.36 20.99 -16.65
CA LEU A 408 13.14 20.30 -16.27
C LEU A 408 11.96 20.57 -17.20
N TYR A 409 11.85 21.80 -17.73
CA TYR A 409 10.75 22.25 -18.56
C TYR A 409 11.01 22.06 -20.05
N ASN A 410 12.28 21.98 -20.44
CA ASN A 410 12.72 21.74 -21.83
C ASN A 410 13.90 20.75 -21.85
N PRO A 411 13.62 19.44 -21.64
CA PRO A 411 14.66 18.44 -21.49
C PRO A 411 15.49 18.24 -22.77
N SER A 412 16.81 18.29 -22.62
CA SER A 412 17.76 17.96 -23.70
C SER A 412 17.81 16.44 -23.93
N ARG A 413 18.05 16.04 -25.19
CA ARG A 413 18.22 14.63 -25.58
C ARG A 413 19.69 14.36 -25.90
N TYR A 414 20.21 13.26 -25.37
CA TYR A 414 21.61 12.85 -25.57
C TYR A 414 21.68 11.40 -26.06
N PRO A 415 22.69 11.03 -26.83
CA PRO A 415 23.04 9.63 -27.08
C PRO A 415 23.30 8.91 -25.75
N GLN A 416 23.17 7.59 -25.74
CA GLN A 416 23.51 6.82 -24.56
C GLN A 416 24.99 6.95 -24.23
N PRO A 417 25.37 7.48 -23.05
CA PRO A 417 26.78 7.57 -22.65
C PRO A 417 27.37 6.17 -22.48
N ALA A 418 28.67 6.03 -22.63
CA ALA A 418 29.36 4.80 -22.25
C ALA A 418 29.17 4.57 -20.73
N ALA A 419 28.89 3.33 -20.33
CA ALA A 419 28.79 3.00 -18.90
C ALA A 419 30.20 2.72 -18.38
N ALA A 420 30.89 3.74 -17.87
CA ALA A 420 32.28 3.57 -17.44
C ALA A 420 32.69 4.60 -16.39
N ASP A 421 32.21 4.44 -15.18
CA ASP A 421 32.88 5.08 -14.04
C ASP A 421 33.28 4.01 -13.03
N PRO A 422 34.57 3.58 -13.00
CA PRO A 422 35.04 2.55 -12.08
C PRO A 422 34.96 2.98 -10.61
N LEU A 423 34.91 4.30 -10.32
CA LEU A 423 34.84 4.83 -8.96
C LEU A 423 33.45 4.67 -8.34
N TYR A 424 32.40 4.66 -9.18
CA TYR A 424 31.01 4.59 -8.75
C TYR A 424 30.29 3.36 -9.32
N SER A 425 30.97 2.21 -9.29
CA SER A 425 30.41 0.94 -9.72
C SER A 425 30.51 -0.12 -8.62
N GLY A 426 29.59 -1.05 -8.62
CA GLY A 426 29.57 -2.16 -7.66
C GLY A 426 29.07 -3.44 -8.28
N ASN A 427 29.90 -4.48 -8.21
CA ASN A 427 29.69 -5.80 -8.78
C ASN A 427 29.59 -5.84 -10.32
N ASP A 428 29.61 -7.02 -10.89
CA ASP A 428 29.41 -7.24 -12.32
C ASP A 428 27.92 -7.18 -12.68
N MET A 429 27.56 -6.32 -13.62
CA MET A 429 26.20 -6.16 -14.12
C MET A 429 25.65 -7.45 -14.77
N GLY A 430 26.49 -8.25 -15.40
CA GLY A 430 26.10 -9.54 -16.00
C GLY A 430 25.86 -10.62 -14.95
N ASN A 431 26.62 -10.58 -13.84
CA ASN A 431 26.54 -11.55 -12.76
C ASN A 431 26.56 -10.87 -11.37
N PRO A 432 25.47 -10.22 -10.96
CA PRO A 432 25.39 -9.53 -9.67
C PRO A 432 25.71 -10.45 -8.49
N ALA A 433 26.57 -9.99 -7.57
CA ALA A 433 26.92 -10.71 -6.36
C ALA A 433 25.91 -10.41 -5.22
N VAL A 434 25.94 -11.22 -4.17
CA VAL A 434 25.10 -11.05 -2.99
C VAL A 434 25.51 -9.79 -2.23
N THR A 435 24.54 -8.88 -2.02
CA THR A 435 24.72 -7.64 -1.25
C THR A 435 23.91 -7.59 0.03
N GLY A 436 22.92 -8.48 0.19
CA GLY A 436 22.10 -8.52 1.40
C GLY A 436 21.41 -9.86 1.61
N LYS A 437 21.26 -10.24 2.87
CA LYS A 437 20.43 -11.36 3.31
C LYS A 437 19.61 -10.93 4.51
N THR A 438 18.31 -11.21 4.45
CA THR A 438 17.36 -10.93 5.56
C THR A 438 16.73 -12.24 6.00
N ARG A 439 16.65 -12.43 7.32
CA ARG A 439 15.87 -13.49 7.94
C ARG A 439 15.07 -12.90 9.10
N LEU A 440 13.75 -13.06 9.03
CA LEU A 440 12.85 -12.71 10.10
C LEU A 440 12.22 -13.99 10.62
N THR A 441 12.18 -14.16 11.95
CA THR A 441 11.54 -15.31 12.60
C THR A 441 10.65 -14.78 13.71
N SER A 442 9.45 -15.31 13.85
CA SER A 442 8.58 -14.88 14.93
C SER A 442 7.63 -15.95 15.44
N PHE A 443 7.20 -15.79 16.69
CA PHE A 443 6.17 -16.58 17.37
C PHE A 443 5.17 -15.63 18.00
N ALA A 444 3.87 -15.84 17.75
CA ALA A 444 2.79 -15.02 18.24
C ALA A 444 1.77 -15.87 19.01
N LEU A 445 1.23 -15.27 20.06
CA LEU A 445 0.10 -15.80 20.81
C LEU A 445 -0.84 -14.66 21.10
N GLY A 446 -2.14 -14.86 20.86
CA GLY A 446 -3.18 -13.89 21.16
C GLY A 446 -4.49 -14.56 21.51
N ASP A 447 -5.31 -13.85 22.28
CA ASP A 447 -6.67 -14.25 22.64
C ASP A 447 -7.60 -13.05 22.58
N THR A 448 -8.83 -13.30 22.10
CA THR A 448 -9.92 -12.33 22.10
C THR A 448 -11.01 -12.84 23.04
N PHE A 449 -11.16 -12.16 24.15
CA PHE A 449 -12.20 -12.43 25.16
C PHE A 449 -13.48 -11.74 24.74
N SER A 450 -14.61 -12.47 24.75
CA SER A 450 -15.92 -11.96 24.37
C SER A 450 -16.89 -12.10 25.56
N LEU A 451 -17.64 -11.03 25.81
CA LEU A 451 -18.68 -10.96 26.85
C LEU A 451 -19.99 -10.45 26.20
N TRP A 452 -21.13 -10.80 26.85
CA TRP A 452 -22.46 -10.32 26.48
C TRP A 452 -22.76 -10.53 24.98
N ASP A 453 -22.68 -11.77 24.51
CA ASP A 453 -22.88 -12.16 23.10
C ASP A 453 -22.01 -11.35 22.14
N LYS A 454 -20.72 -11.26 22.46
CA LYS A 454 -19.72 -10.48 21.70
C LYS A 454 -19.99 -8.97 21.63
N ARG A 455 -20.85 -8.43 22.52
CA ARG A 455 -21.07 -6.99 22.60
C ARG A 455 -19.83 -6.26 23.12
N LEU A 456 -19.08 -6.89 24.03
CA LEU A 456 -17.78 -6.41 24.49
C LEU A 456 -16.72 -7.46 24.18
N GLN A 457 -15.65 -7.03 23.52
CA GLN A 457 -14.52 -7.88 23.17
C GLN A 457 -13.22 -7.20 23.59
N PHE A 458 -12.31 -7.99 24.17
CA PHE A 458 -10.94 -7.57 24.48
C PHE A 458 -9.95 -8.49 23.78
N MET A 459 -9.02 -7.95 23.01
CA MET A 459 -7.92 -8.67 22.39
C MET A 459 -6.64 -8.38 23.16
N LEU A 460 -5.94 -9.42 23.58
CA LEU A 460 -4.59 -9.34 24.13
C LEU A 460 -3.69 -10.28 23.35
N GLY A 461 -2.47 -9.85 23.11
CA GLY A 461 -1.51 -10.69 22.42
C GLY A 461 -0.09 -10.15 22.49
N ALA A 462 0.85 -11.02 22.13
CA ALA A 462 2.25 -10.67 22.00
C ALA A 462 2.92 -11.50 20.90
N ARG A 463 3.90 -10.90 20.23
CA ARG A 463 4.74 -11.58 19.25
C ARG A 463 6.20 -11.39 19.58
N TRP A 464 6.89 -12.51 19.82
CA TRP A 464 8.36 -12.50 19.85
C TRP A 464 8.87 -12.51 18.42
N GLN A 465 9.86 -11.64 18.10
CA GLN A 465 10.40 -11.48 16.76
C GLN A 465 11.92 -11.36 16.81
N GLN A 466 12.60 -12.03 15.89
CA GLN A 466 14.03 -11.91 15.67
C GLN A 466 14.31 -11.40 14.26
N VAL A 467 15.12 -10.35 14.20
CA VAL A 467 15.66 -9.76 12.96
C VAL A 467 17.08 -10.21 12.81
N HIS A 468 17.44 -10.79 11.66
CA HIS A 468 18.81 -11.12 11.31
C HIS A 468 19.09 -10.64 9.89
N ASN A 469 19.76 -9.49 9.79
CA ASN A 469 20.17 -8.88 8.53
C ASN A 469 21.68 -8.91 8.38
N LYS A 470 22.13 -9.27 7.18
CA LYS A 470 23.52 -9.22 6.78
C LYS A 470 23.68 -8.38 5.53
N ALA A 471 24.64 -7.47 5.53
CA ALA A 471 25.06 -6.75 4.33
C ALA A 471 26.46 -7.18 3.90
N TYR A 472 26.72 -7.07 2.61
CA TYR A 472 27.99 -7.43 2.00
C TYR A 472 28.47 -6.29 1.10
N ALA A 473 29.76 -5.99 1.18
CA ALA A 473 30.41 -4.99 0.34
C ALA A 473 30.34 -5.39 -1.13
N TYR A 474 30.11 -4.38 -1.97
CA TYR A 474 30.26 -4.56 -3.40
C TYR A 474 31.72 -4.89 -3.77
N ASN A 475 31.92 -5.60 -4.87
CA ASN A 475 33.19 -6.03 -5.47
C ASN A 475 33.99 -7.02 -4.64
N THR A 476 34.03 -6.93 -3.32
CA THR A 476 34.79 -7.84 -2.45
C THR A 476 33.95 -8.95 -1.85
N GLY A 477 32.63 -8.74 -1.68
CA GLY A 477 31.74 -9.67 -1.00
C GLY A 477 32.00 -9.80 0.51
N ALA A 478 32.88 -8.96 1.08
CA ALA A 478 33.15 -8.96 2.53
C ALA A 478 31.87 -8.58 3.30
N GLN A 479 31.60 -9.27 4.42
CA GLN A 479 30.45 -8.95 5.27
C GLN A 479 30.70 -7.62 5.99
N THR A 480 29.83 -6.63 5.73
CA THR A 480 29.90 -5.28 6.33
C THR A 480 28.96 -5.10 7.50
N GLU A 481 27.86 -5.85 7.54
CA GLU A 481 26.88 -5.81 8.64
C GLU A 481 26.43 -7.21 9.04
N ASN A 482 26.17 -7.37 10.33
CA ASN A 482 25.55 -8.56 10.91
C ASN A 482 24.67 -8.14 12.09
N TYR A 483 23.46 -7.70 11.77
CA TYR A 483 22.48 -7.29 12.77
C TYR A 483 21.63 -8.48 13.18
N LYS A 484 21.74 -8.93 14.44
CA LYS A 484 20.90 -10.01 14.98
C LYS A 484 20.36 -9.62 16.36
N LYS A 485 19.10 -9.25 16.41
CA LYS A 485 18.42 -8.82 17.65
C LYS A 485 16.99 -9.35 17.68
N SER A 486 16.42 -9.45 18.87
CA SER A 486 15.05 -9.89 19.10
C SER A 486 14.27 -8.94 19.99
N ARG A 487 12.93 -8.99 19.90
CA ARG A 487 12.02 -8.18 20.68
C ARG A 487 10.68 -8.91 20.86
N LEU A 488 10.04 -8.73 22.02
CA LEU A 488 8.64 -9.05 22.27
C LEU A 488 7.79 -7.80 22.04
N SER A 489 6.83 -7.86 21.13
CA SER A 489 5.91 -6.76 20.77
C SER A 489 4.51 -7.11 21.28
N PRO A 490 4.02 -6.43 22.33
CA PRO A 490 2.65 -6.61 22.82
C PRO A 490 1.63 -5.88 21.96
N ALA A 491 0.38 -6.33 22.02
CA ALA A 491 -0.78 -5.66 21.48
C ALA A 491 -1.99 -5.86 22.39
N ALA A 492 -2.82 -4.85 22.47
CA ALA A 492 -4.10 -4.89 23.16
C ALA A 492 -5.15 -4.13 22.36
N GLY A 493 -6.39 -4.61 22.37
CA GLY A 493 -7.50 -3.96 21.71
C GLY A 493 -8.81 -4.22 22.45
N ALA A 494 -9.75 -3.31 22.26
CA ALA A 494 -11.10 -3.48 22.78
C ALA A 494 -12.12 -2.98 21.76
N VAL A 495 -13.26 -3.65 21.68
CA VAL A 495 -14.42 -3.23 20.88
C VAL A 495 -15.66 -3.33 21.77
N TYR A 496 -16.45 -2.27 21.79
CA TYR A 496 -17.78 -2.27 22.41
C TYR A 496 -18.83 -1.91 21.35
N ARG A 497 -19.75 -2.83 21.10
CA ARG A 497 -20.91 -2.59 20.23
C ARG A 497 -22.01 -1.91 21.01
N ILE A 498 -22.20 -0.62 20.77
CA ILE A 498 -23.27 0.18 21.37
C ILE A 498 -24.63 -0.34 20.90
N THR A 499 -24.73 -0.56 19.58
CA THR A 499 -25.86 -1.19 18.90
C THR A 499 -25.34 -2.25 17.91
N PRO A 500 -26.17 -3.08 17.27
CA PRO A 500 -25.75 -3.98 16.20
C PRO A 500 -25.01 -3.28 15.04
N ASN A 501 -25.31 -2.00 14.81
CA ASN A 501 -24.83 -1.19 13.69
C ASN A 501 -23.75 -0.16 14.09
N TRP A 502 -23.42 -0.04 15.38
CA TRP A 502 -22.51 0.99 15.87
C TRP A 502 -21.57 0.44 16.93
N SER A 503 -20.27 0.58 16.70
CA SER A 503 -19.22 0.17 17.64
C SER A 503 -18.24 1.31 17.93
N VAL A 504 -17.65 1.26 19.12
CA VAL A 504 -16.47 2.04 19.50
C VAL A 504 -15.33 1.07 19.79
N TYR A 505 -14.10 1.49 19.52
CA TYR A 505 -12.93 0.66 19.73
C TYR A 505 -11.71 1.46 20.17
N GLY A 506 -10.75 0.76 20.75
CA GLY A 506 -9.43 1.30 21.03
C GLY A 506 -8.37 0.24 20.93
N ASN A 507 -7.14 0.64 20.63
CA ASN A 507 -6.01 -0.29 20.59
C ASN A 507 -4.69 0.36 21.02
N TYR A 508 -3.79 -0.51 21.46
CA TYR A 508 -2.36 -0.28 21.57
C TYR A 508 -1.65 -1.36 20.77
N ILE A 509 -0.77 -0.98 19.85
CA ILE A 509 0.00 -1.90 19.03
C ILE A 509 1.35 -1.29 18.66
N GLU A 510 2.34 -2.15 18.45
CA GLU A 510 3.69 -1.75 18.08
C GLU A 510 3.99 -2.12 16.62
N SER A 511 4.95 -1.39 16.01
CA SER A 511 5.67 -1.77 14.79
C SER A 511 7.14 -1.94 15.12
N LEU A 512 7.83 -2.83 14.40
CA LEU A 512 9.22 -3.18 14.64
C LEU A 512 10.06 -2.89 13.40
N GLY A 513 11.19 -2.19 13.61
CA GLY A 513 12.21 -1.95 12.59
C GLY A 513 13.60 -2.33 13.09
N GLN A 514 14.55 -2.50 12.16
CA GLN A 514 15.96 -2.72 12.51
C GLN A 514 16.50 -1.47 13.24
N GLY A 515 17.23 -1.68 14.32
CA GLY A 515 18.01 -0.63 14.98
C GLY A 515 19.24 -0.25 14.16
N ALA A 516 19.74 0.95 14.35
CA ALA A 516 20.97 1.41 13.70
C ALA A 516 22.22 0.71 14.25
N ILE A 517 23.27 0.67 13.44
CA ILE A 517 24.61 0.23 13.83
C ILE A 517 25.49 1.46 13.88
N ALA A 518 26.25 1.62 14.99
CA ALA A 518 27.12 2.77 15.18
C ALA A 518 28.33 2.71 14.24
N GLY A 519 28.53 3.78 13.44
CA GLY A 519 29.72 3.95 12.62
C GLY A 519 30.96 4.26 13.50
N SER A 520 32.13 4.25 12.90
CA SER A 520 33.38 4.63 13.59
C SER A 520 33.53 6.15 13.82
N THR A 521 32.88 6.95 12.97
CA THR A 521 32.89 8.41 13.01
C THR A 521 31.50 8.98 12.84
N ALA A 522 31.22 10.15 13.40
CA ALA A 522 30.00 10.92 13.25
C ALA A 522 30.31 12.36 12.90
N SER A 523 29.59 12.94 11.95
CA SER A 523 29.65 14.38 11.67
C SER A 523 28.47 15.09 12.31
N ILE A 524 28.74 16.01 13.22
CA ILE A 524 27.71 16.77 13.95
C ILE A 524 28.03 18.24 13.79
N ASN A 525 27.13 19.01 13.20
CA ASN A 525 27.30 20.44 12.92
C ASN A 525 28.63 20.76 12.17
N GLY A 526 28.99 19.89 11.21
CA GLY A 526 30.22 20.06 10.41
C GLY A 526 31.52 19.61 11.09
N ARG A 527 31.47 19.17 12.35
CA ARG A 527 32.63 18.64 13.10
C ARG A 527 32.56 17.12 13.14
N ALA A 528 33.69 16.46 12.83
CA ALA A 528 33.86 15.02 12.95
C ALA A 528 34.19 14.62 14.40
N TYR A 529 33.56 13.56 14.88
CA TYR A 529 33.79 12.95 16.19
C TYR A 529 34.06 11.46 16.03
N ALA A 530 34.98 10.92 16.84
CA ALA A 530 35.09 9.49 17.03
C ALA A 530 33.84 8.97 17.76
N VAL A 531 33.34 7.81 17.39
CA VAL A 531 32.13 7.23 18.00
C VAL A 531 32.53 6.26 19.11
N SER A 532 32.10 6.55 20.34
CA SER A 532 32.49 5.77 21.54
C SER A 532 31.90 4.36 21.57
N ASN A 533 30.78 4.14 20.91
CA ASN A 533 30.14 2.82 20.76
C ASN A 533 30.19 2.29 19.32
N ALA A 534 31.27 2.58 18.58
CA ALA A 534 31.47 2.12 17.22
C ALA A 534 31.28 0.58 17.09
N GLY A 535 30.54 0.14 16.07
CA GLY A 535 30.19 -1.26 15.83
C GLY A 535 29.04 -1.79 16.70
N GLU A 536 28.56 -1.07 17.70
CA GLU A 536 27.40 -1.46 18.48
C GLU A 536 26.13 -1.44 17.62
N SER A 537 25.38 -2.55 17.68
CA SER A 537 24.03 -2.64 17.10
C SER A 537 22.99 -2.25 18.14
N LEU A 538 22.30 -1.15 17.93
CA LEU A 538 21.19 -0.72 18.80
C LEU A 538 20.07 -1.77 18.82
N LYS A 539 19.24 -1.75 19.87
CA LYS A 539 18.04 -2.57 19.96
C LYS A 539 17.09 -2.25 18.78
N PRO A 540 16.20 -3.17 18.37
CA PRO A 540 15.22 -2.89 17.35
C PRO A 540 14.42 -1.61 17.68
N PHE A 541 14.14 -0.81 16.68
CA PHE A 541 13.29 0.36 16.82
C PHE A 541 11.85 -0.07 16.97
N VAL A 542 11.21 0.39 18.05
CA VAL A 542 9.82 0.05 18.39
C VAL A 542 8.97 1.30 18.25
N SER A 543 8.18 1.37 17.18
CA SER A 543 7.18 2.42 17.04
C SER A 543 5.92 2.02 17.80
N LYS A 544 5.38 2.94 18.63
CA LYS A 544 4.25 2.70 19.51
C LYS A 544 3.04 3.47 19.02
N GLN A 545 1.94 2.78 18.79
CA GLN A 545 0.69 3.39 18.38
C GLN A 545 -0.40 3.21 19.44
N LYS A 546 -1.20 4.26 19.60
CA LYS A 546 -2.48 4.25 20.32
C LYS A 546 -3.55 4.78 19.36
N GLU A 547 -4.70 4.14 19.38
CA GLU A 547 -5.81 4.49 18.51
C GLU A 547 -7.13 4.33 19.25
N ILE A 548 -8.07 5.25 18.99
CA ILE A 548 -9.46 5.16 19.41
C ILE A 548 -10.34 5.56 18.23
N GLY A 549 -11.46 4.89 18.08
CA GLY A 549 -12.37 5.20 16.98
C GLY A 549 -13.78 4.68 17.16
N THR A 550 -14.63 5.05 16.22
CA THR A 550 -16.01 4.59 16.13
C THR A 550 -16.33 4.19 14.71
N LYS A 551 -17.20 3.19 14.56
CA LYS A 551 -17.63 2.65 13.26
C LYS A 551 -19.14 2.47 13.26
N TYR A 552 -19.75 2.83 12.16
CA TYR A 552 -21.19 2.74 11.94
C TYR A 552 -21.48 2.09 10.59
N GLU A 553 -22.39 1.13 10.54
CA GLU A 553 -22.85 0.46 9.31
C GLU A 553 -24.36 0.21 9.42
N ALA A 554 -25.18 0.93 8.68
CA ALA A 554 -26.63 0.72 8.61
C ALA A 554 -27.21 1.20 7.27
N GLY A 555 -28.31 0.59 6.85
CA GLY A 555 -29.08 1.05 5.67
C GLY A 555 -28.30 1.08 4.35
N GLY A 556 -27.17 0.36 4.27
CA GLY A 556 -26.29 0.41 3.10
C GLY A 556 -25.21 1.49 3.14
N PHE A 557 -25.14 2.29 4.20
CA PHE A 557 -24.12 3.31 4.45
C PHE A 557 -23.19 2.90 5.60
N GLY A 558 -21.90 3.13 5.42
CA GLY A 558 -20.87 2.91 6.44
C GLY A 558 -20.01 4.15 6.64
N ALA A 559 -19.63 4.41 7.89
CA ALA A 559 -18.75 5.50 8.28
C ALA A 559 -17.83 5.11 9.43
N GLY A 560 -16.65 5.69 9.46
CA GLY A 560 -15.68 5.54 10.55
C GLY A 560 -15.02 6.86 10.90
N LEU A 561 -14.76 7.04 12.20
CA LEU A 561 -13.90 8.10 12.73
C LEU A 561 -12.82 7.46 13.57
N THR A 562 -11.58 7.81 13.30
CA THR A 562 -10.40 7.29 14.01
C THR A 562 -9.51 8.43 14.45
N LEU A 563 -9.08 8.40 15.70
CA LEU A 563 -8.03 9.25 16.24
C LEU A 563 -6.82 8.39 16.55
N PHE A 564 -5.63 8.78 16.08
CA PHE A 564 -4.42 7.99 16.27
C PHE A 564 -3.24 8.83 16.72
N HIS A 565 -2.31 8.16 17.41
CA HIS A 565 -1.04 8.73 17.85
C HIS A 565 0.04 7.65 17.71
N THR A 566 1.13 7.97 16.98
CA THR A 566 2.26 7.08 16.75
C THR A 566 3.56 7.81 17.05
N ASP A 567 4.35 7.27 17.98
CA ASP A 567 5.73 7.67 18.24
C ASP A 567 6.68 6.68 17.56
N LYS A 568 7.56 7.20 16.69
CA LYS A 568 8.59 6.43 15.98
C LYS A 568 9.96 6.83 16.51
N PRO A 569 10.77 5.92 17.08
CA PRO A 569 12.14 6.21 17.45
C PRO A 569 13.02 6.46 16.21
N ARG A 570 14.05 7.26 16.37
CA ARG A 570 15.13 7.45 15.40
C ARG A 570 16.47 7.47 16.10
N SER A 571 17.52 7.06 15.40
CA SER A 571 18.87 7.20 15.91
C SER A 571 19.33 8.66 15.85
N LEU A 572 20.11 9.05 16.84
CA LEU A 572 20.86 10.31 16.86
C LEU A 572 22.21 10.10 17.57
N TYR A 573 23.16 10.99 17.28
CA TYR A 573 24.43 11.02 17.99
C TYR A 573 24.36 12.07 19.11
N VAL A 574 24.79 11.69 20.31
CA VAL A 574 24.96 12.58 21.46
C VAL A 574 26.45 12.77 21.67
N VAL A 575 26.91 14.02 21.84
CA VAL A 575 28.32 14.33 22.11
C VAL A 575 28.55 14.34 23.60
N GLU A 576 29.47 13.51 24.07
CA GLU A 576 29.91 13.39 25.46
C GLU A 576 31.44 13.28 25.50
N ASN A 577 32.11 14.07 26.33
CA ASN A 577 33.55 14.00 26.50
C ASN A 577 34.35 14.00 25.18
N ASN A 578 34.00 14.90 24.25
CA ASN A 578 34.63 15.03 22.92
C ASN A 578 34.52 13.79 22.01
N THR A 579 33.65 12.82 22.33
CA THR A 579 33.27 11.71 21.50
C THR A 579 31.78 11.74 21.18
N ALA A 580 31.34 11.09 20.12
CA ALA A 580 29.91 10.92 19.82
C ALA A 580 29.45 9.53 20.23
N ARG A 581 28.26 9.40 20.73
CA ARG A 581 27.61 8.11 21.01
C ARG A 581 26.31 7.99 20.23
N LEU A 582 26.12 6.90 19.50
CA LEU A 582 24.86 6.61 18.82
C LEU A 582 23.81 6.14 19.85
N THR A 583 22.65 6.76 19.85
CA THR A 583 21.51 6.42 20.71
C THR A 583 20.22 6.27 19.91
N SER A 584 19.16 5.73 20.52
CA SER A 584 17.80 5.63 19.97
C SER A 584 16.83 6.64 20.60
N GLU A 585 17.33 7.74 21.16
CA GLU A 585 16.53 8.72 21.89
C GLU A 585 15.83 9.74 20.99
N GLY A 586 16.17 9.75 19.70
CA GLY A 586 15.47 10.55 18.71
C GLY A 586 14.04 10.06 18.52
N LYS A 587 13.15 10.94 18.06
CA LYS A 587 11.73 10.65 17.90
C LYS A 587 11.08 11.47 16.80
N ASP A 588 10.28 10.79 15.99
CA ASP A 588 9.25 11.39 15.15
C ASP A 588 7.87 11.07 15.74
N ARG A 589 6.91 11.99 15.62
CA ARG A 589 5.53 11.81 16.09
C ARG A 589 4.55 12.10 14.98
N HIS A 590 3.70 11.13 14.68
CA HIS A 590 2.58 11.30 13.77
C HIS A 590 1.27 11.06 14.53
N GLN A 591 0.37 12.03 14.48
CA GLN A 591 -0.93 11.96 15.11
C GLN A 591 -1.97 12.60 14.22
N GLY A 592 -3.23 12.19 14.34
CA GLY A 592 -4.25 12.74 13.46
C GLY A 592 -5.64 12.17 13.68
N ALA A 593 -6.54 12.64 12.80
CA ALA A 593 -7.92 12.19 12.71
C ALA A 593 -8.22 11.72 11.28
N GLU A 594 -8.94 10.62 11.17
CA GLU A 594 -9.36 10.03 9.90
C GLU A 594 -10.87 9.86 9.91
N ILE A 595 -11.55 10.35 8.87
CA ILE A 595 -12.95 10.09 8.60
C ILE A 595 -13.02 9.28 7.33
N THR A 596 -13.74 8.17 7.34
CA THR A 596 -14.00 7.33 6.16
C THR A 596 -15.50 7.14 5.99
N VAL A 597 -15.96 7.16 4.74
CA VAL A 597 -17.36 6.94 4.37
C VAL A 597 -17.43 6.04 3.14
N TYR A 598 -18.43 5.16 3.10
CA TYR A 598 -18.63 4.23 1.99
C TYR A 598 -20.05 3.70 1.93
N GLY A 599 -20.43 3.17 0.77
CA GLY A 599 -21.69 2.49 0.54
C GLY A 599 -22.70 3.32 -0.25
N GLU A 600 -23.94 2.94 -0.20
CA GLU A 600 -25.05 3.56 -0.92
C GLU A 600 -25.78 4.55 0.02
N VAL A 601 -25.68 5.84 -0.29
CA VAL A 601 -26.24 6.94 0.53
C VAL A 601 -27.68 7.29 0.14
N ALA A 602 -28.07 6.94 -1.08
CA ALA A 602 -29.43 7.00 -1.60
C ALA A 602 -29.55 5.95 -2.71
N PRO A 603 -30.79 5.52 -3.08
CA PRO A 603 -30.95 4.53 -4.14
C PRO A 603 -30.19 4.91 -5.41
N GLY A 604 -29.26 4.04 -5.84
CA GLY A 604 -28.40 4.28 -7.00
C GLY A 604 -27.29 5.32 -6.81
N VAL A 605 -27.11 5.90 -5.61
CA VAL A 605 -26.02 6.87 -5.33
C VAL A 605 -25.04 6.27 -4.33
N LYS A 606 -23.82 6.01 -4.77
CA LYS A 606 -22.75 5.43 -3.96
C LYS A 606 -21.70 6.45 -3.64
N LEU A 607 -21.23 6.42 -2.40
CA LEU A 607 -20.17 7.27 -1.88
C LEU A 607 -18.97 6.40 -1.44
N LEU A 608 -17.76 6.85 -1.75
CA LEU A 608 -16.54 6.27 -1.24
C LEU A 608 -15.52 7.39 -1.01
N GLY A 609 -14.97 7.48 0.19
CA GLY A 609 -13.93 8.47 0.46
C GLY A 609 -13.74 8.81 1.92
N GLY A 610 -13.25 10.01 2.16
CA GLY A 610 -13.00 10.52 3.49
C GLY A 610 -11.96 11.63 3.53
N VAL A 611 -11.56 11.97 4.74
CA VAL A 611 -10.59 13.03 5.05
C VAL A 611 -9.62 12.55 6.12
N THR A 612 -8.35 12.88 5.93
CA THR A 612 -7.29 12.68 6.93
C THR A 612 -6.70 14.03 7.30
N LEU A 613 -6.67 14.31 8.59
CA LEU A 613 -5.94 15.42 9.19
C LEU A 613 -4.72 14.84 9.91
N LEU A 614 -3.53 15.29 9.53
CA LEU A 614 -2.26 14.73 9.98
C LEU A 614 -1.32 15.80 10.55
N ASP A 615 -0.86 15.60 11.77
CA ASP A 615 0.27 16.35 12.37
C ASP A 615 1.47 15.40 12.52
N ALA A 616 2.36 15.42 11.52
CA ALA A 616 3.55 14.58 11.45
C ALA A 616 4.79 15.45 11.72
N LYS A 617 5.47 15.26 12.84
CA LYS A 617 6.59 16.10 13.30
C LYS A 617 7.82 15.30 13.70
N GLN A 618 8.95 15.86 13.38
CA GLN A 618 10.26 15.51 13.93
C GLN A 618 10.35 16.10 15.34
N LYS A 619 10.29 15.29 16.39
CA LYS A 619 10.20 15.80 17.79
C LYS A 619 11.55 15.90 18.47
N SER A 620 12.46 14.98 18.17
CA SER A 620 13.81 14.97 18.73
C SER A 620 14.76 14.41 17.67
N THR A 621 15.52 15.30 17.04
CA THR A 621 16.43 14.95 15.93
C THR A 621 17.89 15.13 16.32
N GLY A 622 18.17 15.79 17.46
CA GLY A 622 19.49 16.24 17.83
C GLY A 622 19.91 17.56 17.15
N SER A 623 18.99 18.22 16.43
CA SER A 623 19.25 19.49 15.76
C SER A 623 18.08 20.46 15.90
N SER A 624 18.34 21.67 16.43
CA SER A 624 17.33 22.73 16.59
C SER A 624 16.74 23.20 15.26
N SER A 625 17.45 23.03 14.14
CA SER A 625 16.96 23.40 12.81
C SER A 625 15.84 22.49 12.30
N THR A 626 15.73 21.26 12.82
CA THR A 626 14.77 20.26 12.39
C THR A 626 13.76 19.85 13.47
N ASP A 627 14.06 20.12 14.75
CA ASP A 627 13.15 19.85 15.86
C ASP A 627 11.84 20.64 15.76
N GLY A 628 10.70 19.95 15.94
CA GLY A 628 9.37 20.51 15.79
C GLY A 628 8.90 20.71 14.34
N LYS A 629 9.79 20.50 13.35
CA LYS A 629 9.47 20.60 11.92
C LYS A 629 8.66 19.40 11.46
N ARG A 630 7.91 19.56 10.36
CA ARG A 630 7.18 18.46 9.73
C ARG A 630 8.13 17.44 9.12
N THR A 631 7.72 16.19 9.14
CA THR A 631 8.41 15.14 8.39
C THR A 631 8.28 15.38 6.88
N ILE A 632 9.33 15.05 6.14
CA ILE A 632 9.38 15.20 4.68
C ILE A 632 8.19 14.46 4.03
N GLY A 633 7.52 15.11 3.09
CA GLY A 633 6.43 14.55 2.29
C GLY A 633 5.07 14.45 2.98
N ALA A 634 5.00 14.68 4.30
CA ALA A 634 3.74 14.57 5.04
C ALA A 634 2.86 15.81 4.85
N ALA A 635 1.73 15.66 4.17
CA ALA A 635 0.71 16.70 4.03
C ALA A 635 -0.21 16.74 5.25
N LYS A 636 -0.60 17.96 5.70
CA LYS A 636 -1.51 18.13 6.87
C LYS A 636 -2.92 17.60 6.62
N THR A 637 -3.40 17.75 5.39
CA THR A 637 -4.77 17.41 5.02
C THR A 637 -4.74 16.63 3.73
N GLN A 638 -5.48 15.54 3.72
CA GLN A 638 -5.72 14.72 2.54
C GLN A 638 -7.20 14.41 2.48
N ALA A 639 -7.80 14.44 1.29
CA ALA A 639 -9.19 14.07 1.10
C ALA A 639 -9.36 13.34 -0.22
N ASN A 640 -10.22 12.33 -0.22
CA ASN A 640 -10.68 11.64 -1.42
C ASN A 640 -12.20 11.55 -1.31
N ILE A 641 -12.89 11.95 -2.34
CA ILE A 641 -14.36 11.86 -2.40
C ILE A 641 -14.72 11.34 -3.78
N GLY A 642 -15.31 10.14 -3.83
CA GLY A 642 -15.84 9.51 -5.04
C GLY A 642 -17.35 9.34 -4.92
N LEU A 643 -18.07 9.77 -5.93
CA LEU A 643 -19.50 9.55 -6.09
C LEU A 643 -19.74 8.71 -7.34
N GLU A 644 -20.65 7.76 -7.26
CA GLU A 644 -21.17 7.01 -8.40
C GLU A 644 -22.70 7.15 -8.40
N TRP A 645 -23.27 7.49 -9.55
CA TRP A 645 -24.70 7.63 -9.74
C TRP A 645 -25.18 6.69 -10.84
N GLU A 646 -26.06 5.77 -10.48
CA GLU A 646 -26.78 4.91 -11.41
C GLU A 646 -27.96 5.66 -11.99
N VAL A 647 -28.06 5.73 -13.32
CA VAL A 647 -29.09 6.51 -14.01
C VAL A 647 -30.43 5.78 -13.94
N PRO A 648 -31.45 6.29 -13.23
CA PRO A 648 -32.67 5.52 -12.94
C PRO A 648 -33.45 5.08 -14.18
N LYS A 649 -33.36 5.83 -15.29
CA LYS A 649 -34.11 5.59 -16.53
C LYS A 649 -33.33 4.77 -17.57
N VAL A 650 -32.03 4.49 -17.34
CA VAL A 650 -31.18 3.74 -18.26
C VAL A 650 -30.51 2.62 -17.48
N GLN A 651 -31.15 1.46 -17.48
CA GLN A 651 -30.66 0.31 -16.74
C GLN A 651 -29.20 -0.02 -17.13
N GLY A 652 -28.36 -0.21 -16.12
CA GLY A 652 -26.94 -0.53 -16.29
C GLY A 652 -26.02 0.65 -16.55
N LEU A 653 -26.54 1.88 -16.78
CA LEU A 653 -25.73 3.08 -16.94
C LEU A 653 -25.41 3.73 -15.59
N ALA A 654 -24.13 3.99 -15.34
CA ALA A 654 -23.68 4.74 -14.19
C ALA A 654 -22.60 5.75 -14.59
N PHE A 655 -22.59 6.89 -13.92
CA PHE A 655 -21.52 7.88 -13.98
C PHE A 655 -20.80 7.95 -12.65
N ASP A 656 -19.50 8.20 -12.68
CA ASP A 656 -18.73 8.44 -11.47
C ASP A 656 -17.85 9.69 -11.57
N GLY A 657 -17.64 10.33 -10.43
CA GLY A 657 -16.71 11.43 -10.26
C GLY A 657 -15.86 11.21 -9.02
N ARG A 658 -14.58 11.58 -9.09
CA ARG A 658 -13.67 11.51 -7.95
C ARG A 658 -12.89 12.82 -7.82
N MET A 659 -12.80 13.34 -6.62
CA MET A 659 -11.90 14.41 -6.21
C MET A 659 -10.80 13.82 -5.32
N VAL A 660 -9.55 14.18 -5.60
CA VAL A 660 -8.39 13.87 -4.75
C VAL A 660 -7.70 15.18 -4.38
N TYR A 661 -7.65 15.48 -3.09
CA TYR A 661 -6.97 16.65 -2.54
C TYR A 661 -5.79 16.24 -1.67
N THR A 662 -4.66 16.92 -1.83
CA THR A 662 -3.47 16.77 -0.97
C THR A 662 -2.94 18.16 -0.63
N GLY A 663 -2.84 18.46 0.64
CA GLY A 663 -2.31 19.72 1.15
C GLY A 663 -0.80 19.85 0.91
N SER A 664 -0.25 21.02 1.22
CA SER A 664 1.20 21.26 1.07
C SER A 664 2.04 20.40 1.99
N SER A 665 3.25 20.08 1.54
CA SER A 665 4.28 19.33 2.26
C SER A 665 5.65 20.03 2.13
N TYR A 666 6.71 19.40 2.63
CA TYR A 666 8.07 19.93 2.53
C TYR A 666 9.02 18.87 1.95
N ALA A 667 9.97 19.31 1.13
CA ALA A 667 10.98 18.49 0.51
C ALA A 667 12.28 18.36 1.33
N ASP A 668 12.39 19.09 2.43
CA ASP A 668 13.55 19.06 3.32
C ASP A 668 13.15 18.98 4.79
N ALA A 669 14.06 18.49 5.63
CA ALA A 669 13.81 18.29 7.05
C ALA A 669 13.68 19.63 7.82
N ALA A 670 14.33 20.70 7.37
CA ALA A 670 14.26 22.03 7.97
C ALA A 670 12.98 22.80 7.58
N ASN A 671 12.18 22.25 6.65
CA ASN A 671 10.94 22.84 6.11
C ASN A 671 11.17 24.18 5.38
N THR A 672 12.27 24.33 4.68
CA THR A 672 12.57 25.49 3.83
C THR A 672 11.99 25.32 2.43
N LEU A 673 11.99 24.08 1.88
CA LEU A 673 11.51 23.75 0.55
C LEU A 673 10.03 23.30 0.60
N LYS A 674 9.12 24.26 0.50
CA LYS A 674 7.67 23.99 0.52
C LYS A 674 7.18 23.53 -0.84
N VAL A 675 6.48 22.39 -0.88
CA VAL A 675 5.77 21.87 -2.03
C VAL A 675 4.30 22.22 -1.94
N GLY A 676 3.74 22.83 -3.00
CA GLY A 676 2.35 23.26 -3.03
C GLY A 676 1.37 22.08 -2.98
N GLY A 677 0.21 22.29 -2.35
CA GLY A 677 -0.91 21.35 -2.39
C GLY A 677 -1.58 21.30 -3.78
N TRP A 678 -2.36 20.27 -4.02
CA TRP A 678 -3.05 20.07 -5.29
C TRP A 678 -4.42 19.42 -5.13
N THR A 679 -5.27 19.65 -6.11
CA THR A 679 -6.56 18.98 -6.27
C THR A 679 -6.65 18.41 -7.68
N ARG A 680 -7.12 17.18 -7.80
CA ARG A 680 -7.36 16.51 -9.08
C ARG A 680 -8.78 15.99 -9.12
N PHE A 681 -9.38 16.08 -10.31
CA PHE A 681 -10.70 15.55 -10.60
C PHE A 681 -10.60 14.48 -11.68
N ASP A 682 -11.32 13.39 -11.48
CA ASP A 682 -11.45 12.27 -12.41
C ASP A 682 -12.94 12.01 -12.62
N ILE A 683 -13.32 11.61 -13.83
CA ILE A 683 -14.70 11.21 -14.16
C ILE A 683 -14.70 9.87 -14.89
N GLY A 684 -15.81 9.16 -14.76
CA GLY A 684 -15.99 7.88 -15.43
C GLY A 684 -17.45 7.62 -15.79
N ALA A 685 -17.64 6.66 -16.68
CA ALA A 685 -18.93 6.12 -17.04
C ALA A 685 -18.82 4.61 -17.19
N ARG A 686 -19.86 3.90 -16.79
CA ARG A 686 -20.01 2.45 -16.97
C ARG A 686 -21.38 2.17 -17.54
N TYR A 687 -21.40 1.30 -18.55
CA TYR A 687 -22.65 0.77 -19.10
C TYR A 687 -22.60 -0.76 -19.09
N HIS A 688 -23.46 -1.36 -18.27
CA HIS A 688 -23.64 -2.80 -18.18
C HIS A 688 -24.88 -3.17 -18.99
N THR A 689 -24.76 -4.15 -19.88
CA THR A 689 -25.84 -4.59 -20.77
C THR A 689 -25.65 -6.05 -21.16
N GLN A 690 -26.64 -6.60 -21.86
CA GLN A 690 -26.55 -7.91 -22.48
C GLN A 690 -26.40 -7.78 -23.99
N ILE A 691 -25.49 -8.59 -24.57
CA ILE A 691 -25.30 -8.77 -26.03
C ILE A 691 -25.64 -10.23 -26.35
N GLY A 692 -26.84 -10.45 -26.90
CA GLY A 692 -27.39 -11.82 -26.99
C GLY A 692 -27.64 -12.38 -25.58
N ARG A 693 -26.93 -13.50 -25.24
CA ARG A 693 -26.97 -14.12 -23.90
C ARG A 693 -25.75 -13.81 -23.02
N HIS A 694 -24.86 -12.94 -23.47
CA HIS A 694 -23.60 -12.64 -22.81
C HIS A 694 -23.72 -11.27 -22.10
N GLU A 695 -23.25 -11.22 -20.87
CA GLU A 695 -23.13 -9.96 -20.16
C GLU A 695 -21.95 -9.16 -20.69
N ALA A 696 -22.18 -7.88 -20.96
CA ALA A 696 -21.16 -6.98 -21.45
C ALA A 696 -21.10 -5.73 -20.59
N THR A 697 -19.89 -5.26 -20.31
CA THR A 697 -19.67 -4.02 -19.57
C THR A 697 -18.70 -3.13 -20.33
N PHE A 698 -19.16 -1.94 -20.69
CA PHE A 698 -18.36 -0.90 -21.29
C PHE A 698 -17.99 0.14 -20.23
N ARG A 699 -16.76 0.59 -20.23
CA ARG A 699 -16.28 1.61 -19.29
C ARG A 699 -15.47 2.66 -20.04
N ALA A 700 -15.68 3.92 -19.66
CA ALA A 700 -14.91 5.06 -20.12
C ALA A 700 -14.43 5.85 -18.91
N ARG A 701 -13.20 6.33 -18.91
CA ARG A 701 -12.65 7.10 -17.82
C ARG A 701 -11.73 8.21 -18.33
N LEU A 702 -11.83 9.38 -17.72
CA LEU A 702 -10.94 10.52 -17.92
C LEU A 702 -10.35 10.91 -16.56
N ASP A 703 -9.06 10.60 -16.38
CA ASP A 703 -8.31 10.99 -15.20
C ASP A 703 -7.65 12.35 -15.39
N ASN A 704 -7.51 13.12 -14.31
CA ASN A 704 -6.97 14.48 -14.32
C ASN A 704 -7.67 15.38 -15.37
N VAL A 705 -8.98 15.51 -15.27
CA VAL A 705 -9.84 16.22 -16.26
C VAL A 705 -9.32 17.60 -16.60
N ALA A 706 -8.83 18.36 -15.62
CA ALA A 706 -8.30 19.72 -15.78
C ALA A 706 -6.87 19.77 -16.31
N ASN A 707 -6.24 18.62 -16.60
CA ASN A 707 -4.81 18.51 -16.93
C ASN A 707 -3.91 19.28 -15.95
N LYS A 708 -4.21 19.15 -14.66
CA LYS A 708 -3.48 19.84 -13.58
C LYS A 708 -2.01 19.44 -13.57
N LYS A 709 -1.12 20.43 -13.56
CA LYS A 709 0.32 20.28 -13.34
C LYS A 709 0.58 20.33 -11.84
N TYR A 710 1.22 19.30 -11.29
CA TYR A 710 1.43 19.23 -9.84
C TYR A 710 2.57 18.27 -9.48
N TRP A 711 3.20 18.51 -8.35
CA TRP A 711 4.05 17.53 -7.69
C TRP A 711 3.17 16.61 -6.87
N ALA A 712 3.03 15.37 -7.30
CA ALA A 712 2.09 14.40 -6.70
C ALA A 712 2.52 14.01 -5.29
N SER A 713 3.83 13.87 -5.09
CA SER A 713 4.41 13.47 -3.80
C SER A 713 5.85 13.95 -3.68
N VAL A 714 6.34 13.90 -2.45
CA VAL A 714 7.70 14.23 -2.05
C VAL A 714 8.24 13.11 -1.19
N GLY A 715 9.47 12.69 -1.43
CA GLY A 715 10.08 11.62 -0.64
C GLY A 715 9.85 10.24 -1.25
N GLY A 716 9.53 9.27 -0.40
CA GLY A 716 9.43 7.85 -0.78
C GLY A 716 10.71 7.08 -0.51
N TYR A 717 11.83 7.77 -0.23
CA TYR A 717 12.99 7.24 0.48
C TYR A 717 13.09 7.95 1.84
N PRO A 718 13.47 7.26 2.89
CA PRO A 718 13.67 7.89 4.19
C PRO A 718 14.61 9.10 4.09
N ASN A 719 14.20 10.23 4.65
CA ASN A 719 14.95 11.48 4.70
C ASN A 719 15.34 12.10 3.34
N SER A 720 14.73 11.68 2.24
CA SER A 720 15.00 12.22 0.89
C SER A 720 13.81 13.02 0.38
N GLY A 721 14.06 14.19 -0.18
CA GLY A 721 13.06 15.12 -0.71
C GLY A 721 12.84 15.01 -2.22
N TYR A 722 12.91 13.80 -2.80
CA TYR A 722 12.67 13.60 -4.23
C TYR A 722 11.24 14.00 -4.61
N LEU A 723 11.10 14.75 -5.71
CA LEU A 723 9.82 15.14 -6.26
C LEU A 723 9.32 14.14 -7.29
N ASN A 724 8.06 13.74 -7.20
CA ASN A 724 7.35 12.97 -8.23
C ASN A 724 6.33 13.85 -8.92
N ALA A 725 6.43 13.98 -10.23
CA ALA A 725 5.43 14.70 -11.02
C ALA A 725 4.12 13.90 -11.10
N GLY A 726 3.01 14.62 -11.09
CA GLY A 726 1.67 14.06 -11.23
C GLY A 726 1.45 13.43 -12.61
N ALA A 727 0.44 12.55 -12.69
CA ALA A 727 0.02 11.97 -13.95
C ALA A 727 -0.71 13.00 -14.82
N PRO A 728 -0.49 13.02 -16.14
CA PRO A 728 -1.22 13.87 -17.07
C PRO A 728 -2.68 13.44 -17.20
N ARG A 729 -3.48 14.27 -17.87
CA ARG A 729 -4.81 13.88 -18.31
C ARG A 729 -4.71 12.64 -19.20
N SER A 730 -5.50 11.62 -18.85
CA SER A 730 -5.50 10.36 -19.59
C SER A 730 -6.91 9.82 -19.75
N PHE A 731 -7.20 9.35 -20.96
CA PHE A 731 -8.46 8.73 -21.31
C PHE A 731 -8.27 7.22 -21.44
N THR A 732 -9.19 6.44 -20.90
CA THR A 732 -9.17 4.97 -20.99
C THR A 732 -10.57 4.45 -21.30
N LEU A 733 -10.64 3.53 -22.25
CA LEU A 733 -11.83 2.74 -22.58
C LEU A 733 -11.58 1.28 -22.25
N SER A 734 -12.62 0.56 -21.83
CA SER A 734 -12.60 -0.90 -21.82
C SER A 734 -13.95 -1.48 -22.17
N ALA A 735 -13.91 -2.69 -22.73
CA ALA A 735 -15.06 -3.54 -22.96
C ALA A 735 -14.76 -4.93 -22.38
N SER A 736 -15.62 -5.40 -21.49
CA SER A 736 -15.56 -6.76 -20.92
C SER A 736 -16.80 -7.53 -21.35
N VAL A 737 -16.63 -8.79 -21.74
CA VAL A 737 -17.72 -9.71 -22.10
C VAL A 737 -17.55 -10.97 -21.29
N ASP A 738 -18.64 -11.43 -20.67
CA ASP A 738 -18.76 -12.70 -19.95
C ASP A 738 -19.53 -13.69 -20.83
N PHE A 739 -18.96 -14.88 -21.13
CA PHE A 739 -19.52 -15.86 -22.07
C PHE A 739 -19.38 -17.31 -21.63
#